data_ba44daafa53c3c547f65d737ad854ae8
#
_entry.id   ba44daafa53c3c547f65d737ad854ae8
#
_cell.length_a   1.000
_cell.length_b   1.000
_cell.length_c   1.000
_cell.angle_alpha   90.00
_cell.angle_beta   90.00
_cell.angle_gamma   90.00
#
_symmetry.space_group_name_H-M   'P 1'
#
loop_
_entity.id
_entity.type
_entity.pdbx_description
1 polymer ?
#
loop_
_entity_poly.entity_id
_entity_poly.type
_entity_poly.pdbx_seq_one_letter_code
_entity_poly.pdbx_strand_id
1 'polypeptide(L)'
;SSIVSAKRISFEKIKVIMDTQKFTEKSLSALENAHSDAVRRKNSELSTVHLLSALTFQENGLVPRIFEKMELDSEKFTHVLESSLKSLPTLSGSSAGRVGASGEMNQALVRAEDEAKKLQDEYVSVEHLLLALTEEGRKGPAGKILAENGVTRERLMGTIQDVRGGQRVTSQNPEETYEALEKYGTNLSQRARDGKLDPVIGRDDEIRRVIQVLSRRTKNNPVLIGEPGVGKTAIAEGLAQRIVRNDVPDSLKNKKLISLDMGALIAGAKYRGEFEERLKAVLKEVVDSDGQIMLFIDELHTVVGAGKTEGSMDAGNLLKPMLARGELHCIGATTLDEYRKYIEKDPALERRFQQVLVDQPTVEDTISILRGLKERYEIHHGVRIKDAALIAAATLSNRYISDRFLPDKAIDLMDEAAARLRVEINSMPAEMDEISRRILQLQIEKEALKKENDTASKERLKKLSKELAELQHSFDNLTLQWEKEKSALQDMSGLKQEIEEVRLQIERARQDYNLEEAARLEYGELPELEKRLKTTQSEEQSSKNQLLKEEVDAEDIAEIVGHWTGIPVQKLIEGEGEKLLRLPEQLHQRVVGQDEAIDLVSDAVMRARSGINDPNKPLGSFIFLGPTGVGKTELARALAEILFDDEQNMIRIDMSEYMEKHAVSRLIGAPPGYVGFDDGGQLTEAVRRKPYSVLLFDEIEKAHFDVFNVLLQILDDGRLTDSHGRTVDFKNTLVIMTSNIGSQKLINQNEDGISGSSLLAEQKKLVLQELRQHFRPEFLNRVDDTVVFHPLLQEHMNGIIKIQLERLKKRLEERNISLHLEDKTIDYLAEVGYDPVYGARPLKRAIQKELETALARAILSGEIHEGQEVTANVSKAKIFFENITSVSNEE
;
A
#
# COMPACT_ATOMS: atom_id res chain seq x y z
N SER A 1 10.09 -48.21 12.69
CA SER A 1 10.27 -48.02 14.15
C SER A 1 11.56 -48.65 14.71
N SER A 2 12.14 -49.72 14.11
CA SER A 2 13.38 -50.35 14.58
C SER A 2 14.67 -49.59 14.22
N ILE A 3 14.67 -48.78 13.15
CA ILE A 3 15.83 -47.97 12.71
C ILE A 3 15.96 -46.71 13.57
N VAL A 4 14.85 -46.14 14.05
CA VAL A 4 14.85 -44.97 14.95
C VAL A 4 15.31 -45.34 16.36
N SER A 5 15.01 -46.57 16.82
CA SER A 5 15.46 -47.09 18.11
C SER A 5 16.96 -47.39 18.15
N ALA A 6 17.53 -47.90 17.06
CA ALA A 6 18.97 -48.16 16.96
C ALA A 6 19.82 -46.87 16.86
N LYS A 7 19.30 -45.79 16.25
CA LYS A 7 19.93 -44.47 16.20
C LYS A 7 20.07 -43.84 17.58
N ARG A 8 19.08 -43.98 18.47
CA ARG A 8 19.11 -43.44 19.84
C ARG A 8 20.16 -44.13 20.73
N ILE A 9 20.35 -45.44 20.62
CA ILE A 9 21.25 -46.26 21.49
C ILE A 9 22.75 -46.03 21.21
N SER A 10 23.15 -45.68 19.98
CA SER A 10 24.55 -45.43 19.63
C SER A 10 25.01 -44.03 20.05
N PHE A 11 24.13 -43.04 19.96
CA PHE A 11 24.41 -41.68 20.38
C PHE A 11 24.39 -41.53 21.92
N GLU A 12 23.55 -42.31 22.61
CA GLU A 12 23.57 -42.37 24.09
C GLU A 12 24.89 -42.85 24.66
N LYS A 13 25.65 -43.70 23.95
CA LYS A 13 26.99 -44.12 24.40
C LYS A 13 28.04 -43.03 24.25
N ILE A 14 27.93 -42.13 23.30
CA ILE A 14 28.77 -40.91 23.21
C ILE A 14 28.37 -39.93 24.32
N LYS A 15 27.08 -39.78 24.64
CA LYS A 15 26.57 -39.02 25.77
C LYS A 15 27.03 -39.50 27.13
N VAL A 16 27.34 -40.81 27.29
CA VAL A 16 27.80 -41.40 28.56
C VAL A 16 29.29 -41.13 28.79
N ILE A 17 30.06 -40.82 27.76
CA ILE A 17 31.52 -40.54 27.85
C ILE A 17 31.81 -39.05 28.03
N MET A 18 30.84 -38.16 27.72
CA MET A 18 31.02 -36.69 27.72
C MET A 18 29.91 -35.99 28.47
N ASP A 19 30.28 -34.97 29.22
CA ASP A 19 29.33 -34.06 29.83
C ASP A 19 28.75 -33.12 28.75
N THR A 20 27.70 -33.60 28.06
CA THR A 20 27.04 -32.89 26.95
C THR A 20 26.47 -31.50 27.36
N GLN A 21 26.37 -31.24 28.68
CA GLN A 21 25.96 -29.97 29.21
C GLN A 21 27.02 -28.85 29.00
N LYS A 22 28.26 -29.27 28.72
CA LYS A 22 29.37 -28.30 28.46
C LYS A 22 29.55 -27.93 27.00
N PHE A 23 28.72 -28.41 26.09
CA PHE A 23 28.81 -28.08 24.66
C PHE A 23 27.72 -27.10 24.26
N THR A 24 28.04 -26.23 23.32
CA THR A 24 27.06 -25.30 22.69
C THR A 24 26.08 -26.07 21.80
N GLU A 25 24.88 -25.55 21.57
CA GLU A 25 23.89 -26.22 20.71
C GLU A 25 24.42 -26.47 19.30
N LYS A 26 25.19 -25.55 18.74
CA LYS A 26 25.83 -25.70 17.42
C LYS A 26 26.91 -26.78 17.41
N SER A 27 27.71 -26.89 18.47
CA SER A 27 28.70 -27.98 18.61
C SER A 27 28.03 -29.33 18.68
N LEU A 28 26.94 -29.46 19.43
CA LEU A 28 26.16 -30.71 19.51
C LEU A 28 25.52 -31.04 18.15
N SER A 29 24.95 -30.10 17.49
CA SER A 29 24.38 -30.25 16.13
C SER A 29 25.46 -30.71 15.12
N ALA A 30 26.66 -30.13 15.16
CA ALA A 30 27.77 -30.53 14.29
C ALA A 30 28.19 -32.01 14.54
N LEU A 31 28.23 -32.44 15.80
CA LEU A 31 28.53 -33.81 16.17
C LEU A 31 27.43 -34.79 15.71
N GLU A 32 26.15 -34.39 15.84
CA GLU A 32 25.01 -35.19 15.35
C GLU A 32 25.02 -35.34 13.83
N ASN A 33 25.31 -34.23 13.12
CA ASN A 33 25.41 -34.23 11.67
C ASN A 33 26.60 -35.06 11.18
N ALA A 34 27.76 -34.98 11.84
CA ALA A 34 28.93 -35.81 11.55
C ALA A 34 28.64 -37.31 11.73
N HIS A 35 27.95 -37.66 12.81
CA HIS A 35 27.52 -39.02 13.04
C HIS A 35 26.51 -39.52 11.99
N SER A 36 25.55 -38.70 11.65
CA SER A 36 24.55 -38.98 10.62
C SER A 36 25.18 -39.21 9.25
N ASP A 37 26.19 -38.39 8.88
CA ASP A 37 26.95 -38.55 7.63
C ASP A 37 27.77 -39.86 7.61
N ALA A 38 28.46 -40.16 8.70
CA ALA A 38 29.20 -41.44 8.82
C ALA A 38 28.28 -42.66 8.65
N VAL A 39 27.07 -42.64 9.23
CA VAL A 39 26.06 -43.70 9.08
C VAL A 39 25.56 -43.77 7.63
N ARG A 40 25.26 -42.63 7.01
CA ARG A 40 24.80 -42.55 5.58
C ARG A 40 25.84 -43.14 4.62
N ARG A 41 27.13 -42.84 4.85
CA ARG A 41 28.26 -43.32 4.04
C ARG A 41 28.67 -44.76 4.40
N LYS A 42 28.04 -45.38 5.40
CA LYS A 42 28.34 -46.71 5.90
C LYS A 42 29.80 -46.88 6.37
N ASN A 43 30.39 -45.83 6.92
CA ASN A 43 31.76 -45.88 7.42
C ASN A 43 31.85 -46.74 8.69
N SER A 44 33.02 -47.32 8.94
CA SER A 44 33.26 -48.16 10.11
C SER A 44 33.29 -47.40 11.43
N GLU A 45 33.72 -46.15 11.39
CA GLU A 45 33.94 -45.28 12.54
C GLU A 45 33.63 -43.84 12.21
N LEU A 46 33.24 -43.06 13.23
CA LEU A 46 33.13 -41.60 13.15
C LEU A 46 34.55 -41.00 13.21
N SER A 47 35.03 -40.50 12.07
CA SER A 47 36.37 -39.90 11.92
C SER A 47 36.29 -38.37 12.09
N THR A 48 37.41 -37.74 12.41
CA THR A 48 37.58 -36.29 12.47
C THR A 48 37.25 -35.56 11.13
N VAL A 49 37.34 -36.26 10.00
CA VAL A 49 36.94 -35.74 8.69
C VAL A 49 35.42 -35.50 8.59
N HIS A 50 34.63 -36.40 9.21
CA HIS A 50 33.16 -36.19 9.28
C HIS A 50 32.82 -34.97 10.11
N LEU A 51 33.52 -34.76 11.24
CA LEU A 51 33.34 -33.55 12.05
C LEU A 51 33.72 -32.31 11.28
N LEU A 52 34.88 -32.31 10.59
CA LEU A 52 35.30 -31.19 9.76
C LEU A 52 34.27 -30.90 8.67
N SER A 53 33.72 -31.91 8.02
CA SER A 53 32.63 -31.73 7.03
C SER A 53 31.38 -31.13 7.64
N ALA A 54 30.94 -31.62 8.79
CA ALA A 54 29.76 -31.12 9.48
C ALA A 54 29.93 -29.64 9.92
N LEU A 55 31.11 -29.26 10.35
CA LEU A 55 31.45 -27.88 10.71
C LEU A 55 31.51 -26.98 9.48
N THR A 56 32.07 -27.43 8.35
CA THR A 56 32.21 -26.69 7.11
C THR A 56 30.85 -26.39 6.44
N PHE A 57 29.92 -27.34 6.47
CA PHE A 57 28.59 -27.21 5.83
C PHE A 57 27.46 -26.91 6.82
N GLN A 58 27.79 -26.39 8.00
CA GLN A 58 26.78 -26.02 9.00
C GLN A 58 26.03 -24.75 8.56
N GLU A 59 24.74 -24.86 8.40
CA GLU A 59 23.90 -23.70 8.06
C GLU A 59 24.01 -22.61 9.14
N ASN A 60 24.30 -21.40 8.72
CA ASN A 60 24.56 -20.27 9.61
C ASN A 60 25.61 -20.57 10.69
N GLY A 61 26.62 -21.40 10.34
CA GLY A 61 27.70 -21.77 11.24
C GLY A 61 28.82 -20.73 11.26
N LEU A 62 29.58 -20.70 12.37
CA LEU A 62 30.74 -19.84 12.52
C LEU A 62 31.92 -20.26 11.62
N VAL A 63 32.11 -21.58 11.44
CA VAL A 63 33.26 -22.13 10.68
C VAL A 63 33.25 -21.72 9.22
N PRO A 64 32.14 -21.75 8.45
CA PRO A 64 32.07 -21.21 7.10
C PRO A 64 32.55 -19.76 7.01
N ARG A 65 32.14 -18.90 7.93
CA ARG A 65 32.52 -17.48 7.99
C ARG A 65 34.01 -17.29 8.30
N ILE A 66 34.54 -18.08 9.23
CA ILE A 66 35.97 -18.09 9.51
C ILE A 66 36.77 -18.42 8.25
N PHE A 67 36.33 -19.41 7.47
CA PHE A 67 36.99 -19.80 6.22
C PHE A 67 36.86 -18.72 5.14
N GLU A 68 35.73 -18.04 5.06
CA GLU A 68 35.53 -16.89 4.17
C GLU A 68 36.48 -15.71 4.53
N LYS A 69 36.57 -15.35 5.82
CA LYS A 69 37.53 -14.33 6.29
C LYS A 69 39.01 -14.71 6.10
N MET A 70 39.28 -16.01 6.07
CA MET A 70 40.62 -16.52 5.74
C MET A 70 40.88 -16.59 4.23
N GLU A 71 39.92 -16.15 3.39
CA GLU A 71 40.02 -16.22 1.92
C GLU A 71 40.40 -17.61 1.39
N LEU A 72 39.76 -18.65 1.97
CA LEU A 72 39.93 -20.02 1.54
C LEU A 72 39.18 -20.29 0.25
N ASP A 73 39.83 -20.95 -0.70
CA ASP A 73 39.17 -21.42 -1.93
C ASP A 73 38.17 -22.52 -1.59
N SER A 74 36.92 -22.13 -1.48
CA SER A 74 35.81 -22.97 -1.03
C SER A 74 35.59 -24.20 -1.93
N GLU A 75 35.78 -24.06 -3.26
CA GLU A 75 35.61 -25.18 -4.20
C GLU A 75 36.72 -26.23 -4.05
N LYS A 76 37.97 -25.77 -3.99
CA LYS A 76 39.11 -26.69 -3.76
C LYS A 76 39.01 -27.38 -2.42
N PHE A 77 38.67 -26.65 -1.35
CA PHE A 77 38.53 -27.21 -0.01
C PHE A 77 37.47 -28.29 0.04
N THR A 78 36.29 -28.00 -0.52
CA THR A 78 35.17 -28.94 -0.62
C THR A 78 35.54 -30.20 -1.38
N HIS A 79 36.22 -30.07 -2.50
CA HIS A 79 36.68 -31.20 -3.32
C HIS A 79 37.68 -32.11 -2.57
N VAL A 80 38.64 -31.53 -1.84
CA VAL A 80 39.63 -32.27 -1.04
C VAL A 80 38.91 -33.00 0.12
N LEU A 81 37.97 -32.33 0.78
CA LEU A 81 37.20 -32.89 1.89
C LEU A 81 36.34 -34.06 1.44
N GLU A 82 35.61 -33.92 0.32
CA GLU A 82 34.83 -35.02 -0.24
C GLU A 82 35.66 -36.21 -0.72
N SER A 83 36.82 -35.97 -1.28
CA SER A 83 37.75 -36.99 -1.73
C SER A 83 38.24 -37.80 -0.51
N SER A 84 38.56 -37.11 0.58
CA SER A 84 38.99 -37.76 1.83
C SER A 84 37.84 -38.53 2.47
N LEU A 85 36.62 -38.04 2.48
CA LEU A 85 35.44 -38.77 2.96
C LEU A 85 35.17 -40.06 2.17
N LYS A 86 35.36 -40.04 0.84
CA LYS A 86 35.20 -41.21 -0.03
C LYS A 86 36.29 -42.28 0.19
N SER A 87 37.47 -41.88 0.67
CA SER A 87 38.60 -42.79 0.95
C SER A 87 38.46 -43.57 2.29
N LEU A 88 37.52 -43.17 3.15
CA LEU A 88 37.32 -43.79 4.46
C LEU A 88 36.76 -45.23 4.34
N PRO A 89 37.19 -46.17 5.21
CA PRO A 89 36.73 -47.56 5.19
C PRO A 89 35.22 -47.70 5.37
N THR A 90 34.58 -48.49 4.50
CA THR A 90 33.15 -48.79 4.54
C THR A 90 32.84 -50.20 5.00
N LEU A 91 31.78 -50.39 5.77
CA LEU A 91 31.28 -51.69 6.22
C LEU A 91 30.19 -52.19 5.28
N SER A 92 30.29 -53.48 4.89
CA SER A 92 29.24 -54.18 4.15
C SER A 92 28.59 -55.25 5.05
N GLY A 93 27.26 -55.24 5.18
CA GLY A 93 26.48 -56.22 5.94
C GLY A 93 25.61 -55.65 7.06
N SER A 94 24.97 -56.49 7.86
CA SER A 94 24.01 -56.14 8.92
C SER A 94 24.59 -55.36 10.12
N SER A 95 25.88 -55.13 10.16
CA SER A 95 26.59 -54.36 11.19
C SER A 95 26.73 -52.87 10.87
N ALA A 96 26.27 -52.40 9.70
CA ALA A 96 26.43 -51.05 9.18
C ALA A 96 25.68 -49.94 9.98
N GLY A 97 25.04 -50.24 11.07
CA GLY A 97 24.28 -49.29 11.90
C GLY A 97 24.91 -48.90 13.24
N ARG A 98 26.08 -49.42 13.59
CA ARG A 98 26.78 -49.10 14.85
C ARG A 98 28.11 -48.44 14.57
N VAL A 99 28.08 -47.10 14.36
CA VAL A 99 29.30 -46.33 14.17
C VAL A 99 29.77 -45.81 15.53
N GLY A 100 30.96 -46.21 15.95
CA GLY A 100 31.63 -45.72 17.16
C GLY A 100 32.56 -44.57 16.81
N ALA A 101 32.90 -43.71 17.79
CA ALA A 101 33.90 -42.67 17.61
C ALA A 101 35.29 -43.28 17.47
N SER A 102 36.07 -42.84 16.49
CA SER A 102 37.48 -43.22 16.33
C SER A 102 38.32 -42.75 17.52
N GLY A 103 39.47 -43.34 17.72
CA GLY A 103 40.41 -42.90 18.75
C GLY A 103 40.86 -41.45 18.56
N GLU A 104 41.02 -41.02 17.30
CA GLU A 104 41.38 -39.68 16.91
C GLU A 104 40.24 -38.67 17.21
N MET A 105 38.99 -39.07 16.97
CA MET A 105 37.81 -38.28 17.31
C MET A 105 37.70 -38.05 18.83
N ASN A 106 37.89 -39.08 19.63
CA ASN A 106 37.86 -38.94 21.09
C ASN A 106 38.97 -37.97 21.57
N GLN A 107 40.18 -38.09 21.02
CA GLN A 107 41.26 -37.20 21.35
C GLN A 107 40.96 -35.72 20.90
N ALA A 108 40.35 -35.52 19.74
CA ALA A 108 39.95 -34.21 19.29
C ALA A 108 38.91 -33.56 20.24
N LEU A 109 37.99 -34.31 20.75
CA LEU A 109 36.99 -33.80 21.70
C LEU A 109 37.62 -33.42 23.06
N VAL A 110 38.57 -34.20 23.57
CA VAL A 110 39.33 -33.85 24.80
C VAL A 110 40.15 -32.58 24.58
N ARG A 111 40.83 -32.45 23.43
CA ARG A 111 41.58 -31.24 23.09
C ARG A 111 40.64 -29.99 22.97
N ALA A 112 39.43 -30.16 22.44
CA ALA A 112 38.48 -29.07 22.37
C ALA A 112 38.07 -28.59 23.78
N GLU A 113 37.86 -29.48 24.72
CA GLU A 113 37.64 -29.10 26.13
C GLU A 113 38.85 -28.36 26.73
N ASP A 114 40.08 -28.80 26.39
CA ASP A 114 41.30 -28.13 26.87
C ASP A 114 41.51 -26.75 26.21
N GLU A 115 41.13 -26.57 24.94
CA GLU A 115 41.14 -25.30 24.26
C GLU A 115 40.11 -24.32 24.89
N ALA A 116 38.89 -24.80 25.21
CA ALA A 116 37.90 -23.99 25.91
C ALA A 116 38.42 -23.50 27.27
N LYS A 117 39.08 -24.40 28.04
CA LYS A 117 39.73 -23.99 29.31
C LYS A 117 40.87 -22.98 29.14
N LYS A 118 41.72 -23.13 28.09
CA LYS A 118 42.79 -22.18 27.78
C LYS A 118 42.24 -20.78 27.46
N LEU A 119 41.11 -20.74 26.77
CA LEU A 119 40.41 -19.48 26.40
C LEU A 119 39.51 -18.98 27.54
N GLN A 120 39.44 -19.67 28.68
CA GLN A 120 38.61 -19.36 29.83
C GLN A 120 37.09 -19.34 29.48
N ASP A 121 36.68 -20.18 28.57
CA ASP A 121 35.30 -20.33 28.15
C ASP A 121 34.59 -21.40 28.99
N GLU A 122 33.28 -21.20 29.26
CA GLU A 122 32.47 -22.11 30.06
C GLU A 122 31.92 -23.29 29.22
N TYR A 123 31.74 -23.07 27.89
CA TYR A 123 31.22 -24.07 26.98
C TYR A 123 32.19 -24.32 25.82
N VAL A 124 32.15 -25.57 25.33
CA VAL A 124 32.89 -25.99 24.13
C VAL A 124 32.07 -25.61 22.88
N SER A 125 32.50 -24.62 22.13
CA SER A 125 31.88 -24.11 20.89
C SER A 125 32.55 -24.72 19.63
N VAL A 126 32.00 -24.45 18.46
CA VAL A 126 32.47 -24.97 17.17
C VAL A 126 33.91 -24.57 16.84
N GLU A 127 34.38 -23.41 17.26
CA GLU A 127 35.74 -22.94 17.08
C GLU A 127 36.74 -23.75 17.93
N HIS A 128 36.37 -24.21 19.13
CA HIS A 128 37.21 -25.10 19.93
C HIS A 128 37.37 -26.47 19.25
N LEU A 129 36.29 -26.96 18.64
CA LEU A 129 36.34 -28.20 17.83
C LEU A 129 37.28 -27.98 16.63
N LEU A 130 37.17 -26.83 15.92
CA LEU A 130 38.03 -26.53 14.78
C LEU A 130 39.51 -26.37 15.19
N LEU A 131 39.80 -25.68 16.30
CA LEU A 131 41.14 -25.56 16.88
C LEU A 131 41.72 -26.91 17.22
N ALA A 132 40.93 -27.80 17.87
CA ALA A 132 41.33 -29.16 18.20
C ALA A 132 41.66 -30.03 16.96
N LEU A 133 40.97 -29.79 15.83
CA LEU A 133 41.26 -30.44 14.56
C LEU A 133 42.57 -29.92 13.93
N THR A 134 42.91 -28.64 14.10
CA THR A 134 44.21 -28.12 13.61
C THR A 134 45.39 -28.65 14.40
N GLU A 135 45.21 -28.94 15.69
CA GLU A 135 46.25 -29.55 16.52
C GLU A 135 46.57 -31.05 16.18
N GLU A 136 45.71 -31.71 15.43
CA GLU A 136 46.03 -33.05 14.87
C GLU A 136 47.28 -32.98 13.96
N GLY A 137 47.52 -31.80 13.39
CA GLY A 137 48.61 -31.56 12.47
C GLY A 137 48.57 -32.54 11.28
N ARG A 138 49.70 -32.77 10.63
CA ARG A 138 49.76 -33.68 9.47
C ARG A 138 49.60 -35.17 9.80
N LYS A 139 49.44 -35.53 11.09
CA LYS A 139 49.29 -36.93 11.55
C LYS A 139 47.85 -37.42 11.52
N GLY A 140 46.89 -36.51 11.73
CA GLY A 140 45.49 -36.82 11.66
C GLY A 140 44.86 -36.47 10.31
N PRO A 141 43.74 -37.13 9.91
CA PRO A 141 43.16 -36.95 8.58
C PRO A 141 42.53 -35.55 8.40
N ALA A 142 41.84 -35.00 9.41
CA ALA A 142 41.30 -33.64 9.32
C ALA A 142 42.38 -32.56 9.41
N GLY A 143 43.36 -32.72 10.31
CA GLY A 143 44.47 -31.78 10.46
C GLY A 143 45.34 -31.71 9.22
N LYS A 144 45.48 -32.79 8.47
CA LYS A 144 46.20 -32.82 7.19
C LYS A 144 45.48 -31.93 6.14
N ILE A 145 44.15 -32.07 6.02
CA ILE A 145 43.34 -31.25 5.08
C ILE A 145 43.46 -29.78 5.42
N LEU A 146 43.36 -29.40 6.70
CA LEU A 146 43.47 -28.05 7.16
C LEU A 146 44.85 -27.47 6.89
N ALA A 147 45.95 -28.19 7.18
CA ALA A 147 47.30 -27.80 6.97
C ALA A 147 47.66 -27.64 5.46
N GLU A 148 47.20 -28.52 4.59
CA GLU A 148 47.38 -28.45 3.14
C GLU A 148 46.68 -27.24 2.50
N ASN A 149 45.60 -26.75 3.12
CA ASN A 149 44.87 -25.57 2.67
C ASN A 149 45.24 -24.29 3.45
N GLY A 150 46.35 -24.29 4.18
CA GLY A 150 46.92 -23.11 4.84
C GLY A 150 46.17 -22.66 6.11
N VAL A 151 45.31 -23.51 6.67
CA VAL A 151 44.64 -23.26 7.95
C VAL A 151 45.55 -23.67 9.07
N THR A 152 46.36 -22.75 9.56
CA THR A 152 47.27 -22.96 10.70
C THR A 152 46.60 -22.47 11.98
N ARG A 153 47.01 -23.01 13.14
CA ARG A 153 46.50 -22.59 14.45
C ARG A 153 46.63 -21.08 14.68
N GLU A 154 47.75 -20.51 14.31
CA GLU A 154 48.06 -19.09 14.52
C GLU A 154 47.12 -18.21 13.70
N ARG A 155 46.95 -18.51 12.42
CA ARG A 155 46.05 -17.82 11.51
C ARG A 155 44.61 -17.95 11.96
N LEU A 156 44.19 -19.18 12.31
CA LEU A 156 42.86 -19.47 12.83
C LEU A 156 42.55 -18.71 14.14
N MET A 157 43.50 -18.66 15.06
CA MET A 157 43.36 -17.98 16.33
C MET A 157 43.20 -16.45 16.13
N GLY A 158 43.95 -15.84 15.23
CA GLY A 158 43.78 -14.44 14.85
C GLY A 158 42.38 -14.16 14.33
N THR A 159 41.91 -14.97 13.36
CA THR A 159 40.57 -14.82 12.77
C THR A 159 39.46 -15.04 13.81
N ILE A 160 39.59 -16.01 14.72
CA ILE A 160 38.65 -16.25 15.82
C ILE A 160 38.58 -15.03 16.75
N GLN A 161 39.71 -14.40 17.09
CA GLN A 161 39.74 -13.19 17.92
C GLN A 161 39.04 -12.03 17.24
N ASP A 162 39.25 -11.86 15.94
CA ASP A 162 38.59 -10.80 15.13
C ASP A 162 37.07 -11.02 15.06
N VAL A 163 36.60 -12.27 14.93
CA VAL A 163 35.17 -12.63 14.86
C VAL A 163 34.50 -12.55 16.24
N ARG A 164 35.19 -12.99 17.29
CA ARG A 164 34.67 -12.92 18.67
C ARG A 164 34.65 -11.52 19.27
N GLY A 165 35.47 -10.59 18.79
CA GLY A 165 35.62 -9.25 19.41
C GLY A 165 35.99 -9.32 20.89
N GLY A 166 36.76 -10.35 21.31
CA GLY A 166 37.14 -10.55 22.69
C GLY A 166 36.06 -11.11 23.63
N GLN A 167 34.93 -11.57 23.11
CA GLN A 167 33.83 -12.18 23.90
C GLN A 167 34.20 -13.60 24.33
N ARG A 168 33.75 -13.97 25.56
CA ARG A 168 33.88 -15.34 26.11
C ARG A 168 32.61 -16.14 25.87
N VAL A 169 32.74 -17.46 25.70
CA VAL A 169 31.62 -18.38 25.56
C VAL A 169 31.04 -18.69 26.95
N THR A 170 30.04 -17.92 27.36
CA THR A 170 29.36 -18.05 28.66
C THR A 170 27.93 -18.57 28.55
N SER A 171 27.42 -18.77 27.33
CA SER A 171 26.07 -19.30 27.05
C SER A 171 26.11 -20.52 26.14
N GLN A 172 24.99 -21.25 26.02
CA GLN A 172 24.89 -22.37 25.10
C GLN A 172 24.72 -21.95 23.63
N ASN A 173 24.41 -20.69 23.35
CA ASN A 173 24.27 -20.11 22.00
C ASN A 173 25.14 -18.86 21.82
N PRO A 174 26.48 -18.92 21.99
CA PRO A 174 27.35 -17.74 21.90
C PRO A 174 27.46 -17.21 20.46
N GLU A 175 27.28 -18.06 19.48
CA GLU A 175 27.47 -17.72 18.05
C GLU A 175 26.37 -16.78 17.53
N GLU A 176 25.24 -16.67 18.24
CA GLU A 176 24.21 -15.67 17.94
C GLU A 176 24.64 -14.25 18.31
N THR A 177 25.63 -14.13 19.20
CA THR A 177 26.13 -12.81 19.67
C THR A 177 27.37 -12.32 18.91
N TYR A 178 28.00 -13.18 18.10
CA TYR A 178 29.16 -12.80 17.30
C TYR A 178 28.72 -12.07 16.02
N GLU A 179 29.41 -10.99 15.70
CA GLU A 179 29.08 -10.14 14.53
C GLU A 179 27.61 -9.71 14.52
N ALA A 180 27.11 -9.35 15.72
CA ALA A 180 25.70 -9.03 15.91
C ALA A 180 25.28 -7.82 15.04
N LEU A 181 26.17 -6.85 14.81
CA LEU A 181 25.90 -5.72 13.93
C LEU A 181 25.75 -6.12 12.45
N GLU A 182 26.46 -7.11 11.96
CA GLU A 182 26.28 -7.61 10.59
C GLU A 182 25.01 -8.43 10.43
N LYS A 183 24.61 -9.16 11.46
CA LYS A 183 23.38 -9.97 11.44
C LYS A 183 22.10 -9.16 11.58
N TYR A 184 22.10 -8.18 12.49
CA TYR A 184 20.91 -7.45 12.90
C TYR A 184 20.92 -5.99 12.47
N GLY A 185 21.92 -5.58 11.68
CA GLY A 185 22.04 -4.21 11.19
C GLY A 185 22.33 -4.15 9.70
N THR A 186 21.80 -3.13 9.07
CA THR A 186 22.11 -2.79 7.67
C THR A 186 23.06 -1.60 7.66
N ASN A 187 24.24 -1.77 7.09
CA ASN A 187 25.24 -0.71 6.98
C ASN A 187 24.87 0.28 5.87
N LEU A 188 24.22 1.40 6.25
CA LEU A 188 23.80 2.45 5.32
C LEU A 188 24.97 3.14 4.63
N SER A 189 26.09 3.34 5.35
CA SER A 189 27.30 3.94 4.77
C SER A 189 27.91 3.05 3.67
N GLN A 190 27.88 1.73 3.85
CA GLN A 190 28.32 0.81 2.79
C GLN A 190 27.38 0.79 1.59
N ARG A 191 26.05 0.75 1.85
CA ARG A 191 25.05 0.84 0.77
C ARG A 191 25.15 2.16 -0.01
N ALA A 192 25.51 3.26 0.67
CA ALA A 192 25.77 4.54 0.02
C ALA A 192 27.00 4.48 -0.90
N ARG A 193 28.09 3.82 -0.47
CA ARG A 193 29.29 3.59 -1.31
C ARG A 193 28.98 2.70 -2.51
N ASP A 194 28.16 1.69 -2.30
CA ASP A 194 27.73 0.78 -3.36
C ASP A 194 26.72 1.41 -4.33
N GLY A 195 26.28 2.66 -4.11
CA GLY A 195 25.26 3.34 -4.94
C GLY A 195 23.86 2.75 -4.81
N LYS A 196 23.60 1.94 -3.77
CA LYS A 196 22.32 1.22 -3.58
C LYS A 196 21.25 2.02 -2.83
N LEU A 197 21.56 3.24 -2.41
CA LEU A 197 20.60 4.13 -1.75
C LEU A 197 19.98 5.10 -2.76
N ASP A 198 18.69 5.38 -2.57
CA ASP A 198 17.99 6.35 -3.39
C ASP A 198 18.50 7.78 -3.15
N PRO A 199 18.46 8.66 -4.17
CA PRO A 199 18.80 10.05 -3.99
C PRO A 199 17.81 10.74 -3.05
N VAL A 200 18.32 11.45 -2.03
CA VAL A 200 17.50 12.18 -1.07
C VAL A 200 17.37 13.62 -1.53
N ILE A 201 16.16 14.06 -1.77
CA ILE A 201 15.82 15.38 -2.34
C ILE A 201 14.88 16.11 -1.38
N GLY A 202 15.10 17.42 -1.19
CA GLY A 202 14.20 18.28 -0.42
C GLY A 202 14.23 18.08 1.10
N ARG A 203 15.31 17.44 1.63
CA ARG A 203 15.50 17.19 3.07
C ARG A 203 16.78 17.78 3.63
N ASP A 204 17.32 18.79 2.97
CA ASP A 204 18.60 19.38 3.33
C ASP A 204 18.58 20.04 4.72
N ASP A 205 17.49 20.69 5.08
CA ASP A 205 17.37 21.40 6.35
C ASP A 205 17.27 20.42 7.52
N GLU A 206 16.47 19.35 7.37
CA GLU A 206 16.38 18.31 8.37
C GLU A 206 17.71 17.56 8.56
N ILE A 207 18.40 17.23 7.48
CA ILE A 207 19.73 16.59 7.53
C ILE A 207 20.73 17.53 8.22
N ARG A 208 20.76 18.82 7.88
CA ARG A 208 21.60 19.82 8.58
C ARG A 208 21.26 19.88 10.05
N ARG A 209 19.98 19.84 10.39
CA ARG A 209 19.53 19.84 11.80
C ARG A 209 20.00 18.60 12.54
N VAL A 210 19.91 17.42 11.93
CA VAL A 210 20.43 16.15 12.47
C VAL A 210 21.94 16.27 12.72
N ILE A 211 22.71 16.77 11.75
CA ILE A 211 24.17 16.99 11.86
C ILE A 211 24.47 17.94 13.03
N GLN A 212 23.73 19.04 13.16
CA GLN A 212 23.89 19.99 14.25
C GLN A 212 23.64 19.34 15.62
N VAL A 213 22.59 18.49 15.71
CA VAL A 213 22.25 17.79 16.96
C VAL A 213 23.35 16.78 17.32
N LEU A 214 23.80 15.97 16.36
CA LEU A 214 24.89 14.99 16.55
C LEU A 214 26.20 15.64 17.01
N SER A 215 26.45 16.89 16.64
CA SER A 215 27.66 17.64 17.01
C SER A 215 27.55 18.32 18.39
N ARG A 216 26.43 18.22 19.13
CA ARG A 216 26.25 18.82 20.43
C ARG A 216 26.95 18.02 21.52
N ARG A 217 27.32 18.69 22.61
CA ARG A 217 27.91 18.06 23.78
C ARG A 217 26.88 17.25 24.62
N THR A 218 25.63 17.70 24.64
CA THR A 218 24.51 17.08 25.37
C THR A 218 23.29 17.09 24.49
N LYS A 219 22.34 16.15 24.70
CA LYS A 219 21.17 15.94 23.81
C LYS A 219 21.61 15.76 22.35
N ASN A 220 22.64 14.95 22.17
CA ASN A 220 23.29 14.71 20.87
C ASN A 220 22.69 13.53 20.09
N ASN A 221 21.55 13.00 20.53
CA ASN A 221 20.82 11.97 19.82
C ASN A 221 19.55 12.59 19.21
N PRO A 222 19.48 12.79 17.89
CA PRO A 222 18.28 13.31 17.24
C PRO A 222 17.18 12.23 17.17
N VAL A 223 15.92 12.65 17.33
CA VAL A 223 14.75 11.84 17.03
C VAL A 223 13.96 12.55 15.94
N LEU A 224 13.81 11.88 14.83
CA LEU A 224 12.98 12.28 13.69
C LEU A 224 11.52 12.01 14.03
N ILE A 225 10.72 13.05 14.14
CA ILE A 225 9.31 12.97 14.51
C ILE A 225 8.47 13.43 13.34
N GLY A 226 7.58 12.58 12.86
CA GLY A 226 6.68 12.91 11.74
C GLY A 226 5.73 11.77 11.46
N GLU A 227 4.74 12.04 10.65
CA GLU A 227 3.75 11.06 10.24
C GLU A 227 4.39 9.89 9.44
N PRO A 228 3.71 8.73 9.33
CA PRO A 228 4.20 7.63 8.49
C PRO A 228 4.31 8.07 7.03
N GLY A 229 5.33 7.62 6.30
CA GLY A 229 5.50 7.90 4.88
C GLY A 229 6.03 9.31 4.52
N VAL A 230 6.36 10.18 5.51
CA VAL A 230 6.95 11.50 5.20
C VAL A 230 8.44 11.46 4.83
N GLY A 231 9.10 10.31 4.89
CA GLY A 231 10.51 10.14 4.51
C GLY A 231 11.51 10.28 5.66
N LYS A 232 11.16 9.87 6.88
CA LYS A 232 12.08 9.87 8.04
C LYS A 232 13.34 9.03 7.79
N THR A 233 13.18 7.84 7.22
CA THR A 233 14.27 6.92 6.91
C THR A 233 15.19 7.50 5.83
N ALA A 234 14.62 8.20 4.83
CA ALA A 234 15.40 8.89 3.79
C ALA A 234 16.37 9.93 4.36
N ILE A 235 16.04 10.60 5.47
CA ILE A 235 16.96 11.55 6.12
C ILE A 235 18.22 10.83 6.66
N ALA A 236 18.06 9.63 7.22
CA ALA A 236 19.20 8.82 7.66
C ALA A 236 20.04 8.34 6.46
N GLU A 237 19.40 7.94 5.38
CA GLU A 237 20.09 7.56 4.14
C GLU A 237 20.84 8.75 3.51
N GLY A 238 20.21 9.93 3.47
CA GLY A 238 20.86 11.17 3.02
C GLY A 238 22.04 11.56 3.88
N LEU A 239 21.97 11.38 5.19
CA LEU A 239 23.11 11.56 6.08
C LEU A 239 24.24 10.57 5.75
N ALA A 240 23.93 9.30 5.52
CA ALA A 240 24.92 8.29 5.11
C ALA A 240 25.62 8.69 3.80
N GLN A 241 24.87 9.17 2.81
CA GLN A 241 25.44 9.67 1.54
C GLN A 241 26.36 10.87 1.76
N ARG A 242 26.01 11.84 2.62
CA ARG A 242 26.87 12.99 2.95
C ARG A 242 28.13 12.57 3.69
N ILE A 243 28.06 11.60 4.61
CA ILE A 243 29.24 11.04 5.30
C ILE A 243 30.20 10.43 4.29
N VAL A 244 29.71 9.64 3.35
CA VAL A 244 30.54 8.99 2.31
C VAL A 244 31.16 10.02 1.38
N ARG A 245 30.44 11.09 1.03
CA ARG A 245 30.93 12.20 0.20
C ARG A 245 31.84 13.18 0.96
N ASN A 246 32.08 12.95 2.27
CA ASN A 246 32.80 13.86 3.17
C ASN A 246 32.18 15.26 3.29
N ASP A 247 30.89 15.40 3.02
CA ASP A 247 30.09 16.63 3.15
C ASP A 247 29.49 16.76 4.57
N VAL A 248 30.34 16.56 5.59
CA VAL A 248 29.96 16.60 7.00
C VAL A 248 31.12 17.20 7.81
N PRO A 249 30.86 17.75 9.02
CA PRO A 249 31.91 18.20 9.92
C PRO A 249 32.91 17.10 10.26
N ASP A 250 34.15 17.48 10.61
CA ASP A 250 35.26 16.55 10.91
C ASP A 250 34.90 15.52 11.99
N SER A 251 34.02 15.87 12.93
CA SER A 251 33.54 14.98 13.98
C SER A 251 32.69 13.80 13.48
N LEU A 252 32.16 13.89 12.28
CA LEU A 252 31.30 12.86 11.64
C LEU A 252 31.98 12.19 10.46
N LYS A 253 33.14 12.67 10.00
CA LYS A 253 33.89 12.03 8.92
C LYS A 253 34.31 10.62 9.35
N ASN A 254 34.31 9.71 8.39
CA ASN A 254 34.68 8.29 8.57
C ASN A 254 33.82 7.48 9.55
N LYS A 255 32.71 8.05 10.07
CA LYS A 255 31.77 7.27 10.88
C LYS A 255 30.90 6.36 10.00
N LYS A 256 30.54 5.21 10.55
CA LYS A 256 29.62 4.27 9.92
C LYS A 256 28.23 4.47 10.49
N LEU A 257 27.24 4.63 9.65
CA LEU A 257 25.82 4.66 10.03
C LEU A 257 25.19 3.29 9.74
N ILE A 258 24.70 2.65 10.79
CA ILE A 258 24.09 1.31 10.72
C ILE A 258 22.63 1.41 11.15
N SER A 259 21.71 0.95 10.30
CA SER A 259 20.28 0.83 10.62
C SER A 259 20.05 -0.49 11.34
N LEU A 260 19.46 -0.43 12.54
CA LEU A 260 19.14 -1.59 13.36
C LEU A 260 17.82 -2.21 12.88
N ASP A 261 17.84 -3.49 12.55
CA ASP A 261 16.64 -4.26 12.19
C ASP A 261 16.03 -4.91 13.46
N MET A 262 14.99 -4.26 13.98
CA MET A 262 14.28 -4.75 15.15
C MET A 262 13.51 -6.04 14.85
N GLY A 263 13.02 -6.22 13.62
CA GLY A 263 12.34 -7.45 13.20
C GLY A 263 13.27 -8.64 13.24
N ALA A 264 14.48 -8.50 12.70
CA ALA A 264 15.51 -9.55 12.72
C ALA A 264 15.96 -9.90 14.15
N LEU A 265 16.06 -8.91 15.05
CA LEU A 265 16.40 -9.13 16.45
C LEU A 265 15.35 -9.98 17.19
N ILE A 266 14.07 -9.79 16.88
CA ILE A 266 12.94 -10.49 17.53
C ILE A 266 12.67 -11.83 16.85
N ALA A 267 12.91 -11.95 15.54
CA ALA A 267 12.64 -13.16 14.77
C ALA A 267 13.43 -14.36 15.31
N GLY A 268 12.74 -15.46 15.57
CA GLY A 268 13.35 -16.70 16.08
C GLY A 268 13.74 -16.70 17.56
N ALA A 269 13.59 -15.59 18.29
CA ALA A 269 13.80 -15.59 19.75
C ALA A 269 12.65 -16.32 20.44
N LYS A 270 12.92 -17.50 20.99
CA LYS A 270 11.93 -18.33 21.72
C LYS A 270 11.63 -17.77 23.12
N TYR A 271 12.59 -17.09 23.71
CA TYR A 271 12.50 -16.54 25.06
C TYR A 271 12.99 -15.10 25.10
N ARG A 272 12.43 -14.32 26.03
CA ARG A 272 12.80 -12.92 26.30
C ARG A 272 14.32 -12.70 26.46
N GLY A 273 15.02 -13.65 27.13
CA GLY A 273 16.46 -13.54 27.35
C GLY A 273 17.29 -13.50 26.08
N GLU A 274 16.89 -14.24 25.05
CA GLU A 274 17.61 -14.30 23.76
C GLU A 274 17.61 -12.96 23.05
N PHE A 275 16.48 -12.25 22.99
CA PHE A 275 16.41 -10.90 22.43
C PHE A 275 17.29 -9.90 23.21
N GLU A 276 17.22 -9.94 24.56
CA GLU A 276 18.04 -9.06 25.40
C GLU A 276 19.54 -9.32 25.19
N GLU A 277 19.95 -10.58 25.03
CA GLU A 277 21.34 -10.97 24.76
C GLU A 277 21.80 -10.49 23.37
N ARG A 278 20.98 -10.66 22.33
CA ARG A 278 21.27 -10.15 20.98
C ARG A 278 21.42 -8.64 20.95
N LEU A 279 20.49 -7.91 21.59
CA LEU A 279 20.55 -6.45 21.67
C LEU A 279 21.77 -5.99 22.48
N LYS A 280 22.10 -6.65 23.60
CA LYS A 280 23.32 -6.36 24.36
C LYS A 280 24.58 -6.57 23.54
N ALA A 281 24.62 -7.62 22.71
CA ALA A 281 25.77 -7.89 21.85
C ALA A 281 25.94 -6.76 20.80
N VAL A 282 24.87 -6.35 20.13
CA VAL A 282 24.88 -5.22 19.18
C VAL A 282 25.36 -3.94 19.86
N LEU A 283 24.77 -3.61 21.00
CA LEU A 283 25.12 -2.39 21.74
C LEU A 283 26.57 -2.41 22.23
N LYS A 284 27.08 -3.57 22.61
CA LYS A 284 28.48 -3.74 23.03
C LYS A 284 29.44 -3.50 21.87
N GLU A 285 29.16 -4.07 20.68
CA GLU A 285 29.99 -3.81 19.48
C GLU A 285 30.00 -2.33 19.10
N VAL A 286 28.88 -1.63 19.25
CA VAL A 286 28.79 -0.18 19.00
C VAL A 286 29.68 0.59 19.99
N VAL A 287 29.61 0.27 21.29
CA VAL A 287 30.41 0.93 22.33
C VAL A 287 31.89 0.62 22.12
N ASP A 288 32.25 -0.64 21.85
CA ASP A 288 33.63 -1.08 21.65
C ASP A 288 34.26 -0.42 20.40
N SER A 289 33.45 0.11 19.47
CA SER A 289 33.93 0.89 18.31
C SER A 289 34.43 2.28 18.60
N ASP A 290 34.43 2.70 19.87
CA ASP A 290 34.90 4.04 20.33
C ASP A 290 34.27 5.22 19.55
N GLY A 291 32.95 5.12 19.31
CA GLY A 291 32.17 6.16 18.65
C GLY A 291 32.30 6.23 17.13
N GLN A 292 32.93 5.23 16.50
CA GLN A 292 33.03 5.10 15.04
C GLN A 292 31.68 4.71 14.40
N ILE A 293 30.81 4.08 15.18
CA ILE A 293 29.50 3.58 14.71
C ILE A 293 28.40 4.44 15.30
N MET A 294 27.48 4.86 14.45
CA MET A 294 26.21 5.48 14.82
C MET A 294 25.07 4.54 14.45
N LEU A 295 24.11 4.39 15.36
CA LEU A 295 22.92 3.58 15.10
C LEU A 295 21.78 4.44 14.56
N PHE A 296 21.08 3.97 13.54
CA PHE A 296 19.74 4.43 13.18
C PHE A 296 18.73 3.40 13.67
N ILE A 297 17.75 3.84 14.44
CA ILE A 297 16.69 3.00 15.00
C ILE A 297 15.36 3.53 14.46
N ASP A 298 14.82 2.85 13.48
CA ASP A 298 13.47 3.14 13.01
C ASP A 298 12.45 2.58 14.02
N GLU A 299 11.30 3.20 14.09
CA GLU A 299 10.27 2.88 15.10
C GLU A 299 10.86 2.80 16.53
N LEU A 300 11.61 3.83 16.94
CA LEU A 300 12.29 3.89 18.26
C LEU A 300 11.37 3.52 19.43
N HIS A 301 10.07 3.76 19.30
CA HIS A 301 9.06 3.42 20.30
C HIS A 301 8.95 1.90 20.55
N THR A 302 9.29 1.05 19.60
CA THR A 302 9.28 -0.42 19.76
C THR A 302 10.33 -0.88 20.76
N VAL A 303 11.47 -0.19 20.81
CA VAL A 303 12.55 -0.47 21.75
C VAL A 303 12.25 0.05 23.15
N VAL A 304 11.60 1.23 23.23
CA VAL A 304 11.36 1.96 24.50
C VAL A 304 10.03 1.61 25.13
N GLY A 305 9.03 1.25 24.36
CA GLY A 305 7.64 1.07 24.80
C GLY A 305 7.23 -0.34 25.16
N ALA A 306 8.03 -1.32 24.83
CA ALA A 306 7.70 -2.74 24.96
C ALA A 306 7.49 -3.25 26.41
N GLY A 307 7.62 -2.39 27.44
CA GLY A 307 7.64 -2.77 28.86
C GLY A 307 6.35 -2.62 29.67
N LYS A 308 5.23 -2.18 29.12
CA LYS A 308 4.04 -1.83 29.93
C LYS A 308 2.90 -2.85 29.97
N THR A 309 2.91 -3.89 29.18
CA THR A 309 2.03 -5.05 29.30
C THR A 309 2.76 -6.17 30.03
N GLU A 310 2.10 -6.87 30.95
CA GLU A 310 2.68 -8.03 31.66
C GLU A 310 3.26 -9.03 30.67
N GLY A 311 4.61 -9.10 30.59
CA GLY A 311 5.36 -9.98 29.69
C GLY A 311 6.05 -9.33 28.50
N SER A 312 5.95 -8.01 28.30
CA SER A 312 6.62 -7.35 27.17
C SER A 312 8.07 -6.92 27.48
N MET A 313 8.89 -6.86 26.44
CA MET A 313 10.35 -6.64 26.47
C MET A 313 10.66 -5.16 26.79
N ASP A 314 11.45 -4.87 27.84
CA ASP A 314 11.90 -3.51 28.16
C ASP A 314 13.35 -3.29 27.72
N ALA A 315 13.56 -3.18 26.41
CA ALA A 315 14.88 -2.89 25.86
C ALA A 315 15.35 -1.45 26.16
N GLY A 316 14.43 -0.56 26.54
CA GLY A 316 14.75 0.80 26.96
C GLY A 316 15.72 0.85 28.14
N ASN A 317 15.63 -0.09 29.07
CA ASN A 317 16.52 -0.16 30.22
C ASN A 317 17.98 -0.51 29.85
N LEU A 318 18.21 -1.12 28.70
CA LEU A 318 19.55 -1.39 28.17
C LEU A 318 20.18 -0.16 27.50
N LEU A 319 19.36 0.63 26.80
CA LEU A 319 19.82 1.85 26.12
C LEU A 319 20.09 3.01 27.08
N LYS A 320 19.27 3.19 28.12
CA LYS A 320 19.34 4.31 29.05
C LYS A 320 20.72 4.55 29.65
N PRO A 321 21.45 3.52 30.19
CA PRO A 321 22.78 3.72 30.77
C PRO A 321 23.81 4.18 29.73
N MET A 322 23.81 3.62 28.53
CA MET A 322 24.75 3.94 27.45
C MET A 322 24.52 5.35 26.90
N LEU A 323 23.24 5.72 26.68
CA LEU A 323 22.86 7.08 26.31
C LEU A 323 23.22 8.10 27.41
N ALA A 324 23.11 7.70 28.70
CA ALA A 324 23.44 8.56 29.83
C ALA A 324 24.93 8.85 29.91
N ARG A 325 25.78 7.88 29.62
CA ARG A 325 27.23 8.02 29.60
C ARG A 325 27.79 8.66 28.33
N GLY A 326 26.95 8.78 27.28
CA GLY A 326 27.36 9.28 25.98
C GLY A 326 28.20 8.29 25.16
N GLU A 327 28.13 7.02 25.53
CA GLU A 327 28.82 5.90 24.84
C GLU A 327 28.10 5.47 23.57
N LEU A 328 26.79 5.76 23.48
CA LEU A 328 25.95 5.44 22.34
C LEU A 328 25.51 6.72 21.61
N HIS A 329 25.77 6.77 20.31
CA HIS A 329 25.21 7.75 19.40
C HIS A 329 24.13 7.10 18.55
N CYS A 330 22.90 7.59 18.66
CA CYS A 330 21.79 7.06 17.86
C CYS A 330 20.90 8.15 17.27
N ILE A 331 20.32 7.85 16.12
CA ILE A 331 19.28 8.60 15.45
C ILE A 331 18.01 7.75 15.56
N GLY A 332 16.97 8.26 16.20
CA GLY A 332 15.69 7.59 16.28
C GLY A 332 14.69 8.13 15.24
N ALA A 333 13.74 7.32 14.81
CA ALA A 333 12.58 7.77 14.06
C ALA A 333 11.31 7.24 14.73
N THR A 334 10.25 8.07 14.79
CA THR A 334 8.97 7.69 15.39
C THR A 334 7.88 8.69 14.96
N THR A 335 6.61 8.40 15.29
CA THR A 335 5.52 9.35 15.14
C THR A 335 5.40 10.30 16.35
N LEU A 336 4.65 11.40 16.21
CA LEU A 336 4.46 12.35 17.30
C LEU A 336 3.74 11.74 18.50
N ASP A 337 2.71 10.94 18.24
CA ASP A 337 1.91 10.29 19.28
C ASP A 337 2.70 9.24 20.06
N GLU A 338 3.52 8.45 19.36
CA GLU A 338 4.41 7.47 19.95
C GLU A 338 5.53 8.13 20.75
N TYR A 339 6.08 9.24 20.25
CA TYR A 339 7.06 10.02 20.98
C TYR A 339 6.50 10.52 22.32
N ARG A 340 5.31 11.14 22.31
CA ARG A 340 4.61 11.61 23.51
C ARG A 340 4.29 10.47 24.48
N LYS A 341 3.89 9.32 23.95
CA LYS A 341 3.45 8.18 24.75
C LYS A 341 4.59 7.44 25.43
N TYR A 342 5.74 7.29 24.76
CA TYR A 342 6.82 6.41 25.18
C TYR A 342 8.11 7.14 25.58
N ILE A 343 8.50 8.23 24.89
CA ILE A 343 9.78 8.89 25.10
C ILE A 343 9.64 10.11 26.03
N GLU A 344 8.69 10.98 25.78
CA GLU A 344 8.46 12.20 26.56
C GLU A 344 8.07 11.90 28.02
N LYS A 345 7.38 10.80 28.27
CA LYS A 345 7.01 10.35 29.62
C LYS A 345 8.18 9.77 30.42
N ASP A 346 9.31 9.53 29.83
CA ASP A 346 10.52 9.02 30.45
C ASP A 346 11.58 10.13 30.59
N PRO A 347 11.76 10.74 31.78
CA PRO A 347 12.68 11.87 31.97
C PRO A 347 14.13 11.54 31.63
N ALA A 348 14.54 10.27 31.67
CA ALA A 348 15.90 9.85 31.34
C ALA A 348 16.17 9.91 29.84
N LEU A 349 15.17 9.53 29.03
CA LEU A 349 15.23 9.56 27.55
C LEU A 349 15.01 10.98 27.03
N GLU A 350 14.01 11.71 27.56
CA GLU A 350 13.70 13.07 27.12
C GLU A 350 14.92 14.01 27.23
N ARG A 351 15.74 13.85 28.27
CA ARG A 351 16.97 14.64 28.47
C ARG A 351 18.10 14.27 27.52
N ARG A 352 18.01 13.17 26.79
CA ARG A 352 19.06 12.65 25.90
C ARG A 352 18.74 12.80 24.43
N PHE A 353 17.47 12.78 24.11
CA PHE A 353 17.00 12.95 22.75
C PHE A 353 16.64 14.40 22.43
N GLN A 354 16.92 14.82 21.20
CA GLN A 354 16.51 16.10 20.64
C GLN A 354 15.55 15.87 19.48
N GLN A 355 14.39 16.46 19.57
CA GLN A 355 13.37 16.40 18.53
C GLN A 355 13.84 17.11 17.26
N VAL A 356 13.61 16.48 16.11
CA VAL A 356 13.72 17.03 14.77
C VAL A 356 12.40 16.73 14.06
N LEU A 357 11.60 17.77 13.85
CA LEU A 357 10.31 17.62 13.20
C LEU A 357 10.54 17.36 11.70
N VAL A 358 9.76 16.44 11.15
CA VAL A 358 9.78 16.05 9.74
C VAL A 358 8.35 16.17 9.23
N ASP A 359 8.05 17.29 8.59
CA ASP A 359 6.74 17.55 8.00
C ASP A 359 6.62 16.89 6.62
N GLN A 360 5.39 16.69 6.17
CA GLN A 360 5.17 16.24 4.80
C GLN A 360 5.66 17.30 3.82
N PRO A 361 6.30 16.91 2.70
CA PRO A 361 6.74 17.85 1.68
C PRO A 361 5.54 18.46 0.96
N THR A 362 5.76 19.63 0.35
CA THR A 362 4.78 20.25 -0.54
C THR A 362 4.58 19.42 -1.81
N VAL A 363 3.54 19.71 -2.59
CA VAL A 363 3.32 19.07 -3.89
C VAL A 363 4.51 19.32 -4.83
N GLU A 364 5.05 20.54 -4.83
CA GLU A 364 6.20 20.93 -5.66
C GLU A 364 7.48 20.18 -5.27
N ASP A 365 7.75 20.05 -3.97
CA ASP A 365 8.87 19.26 -3.46
C ASP A 365 8.68 17.79 -3.82
N THR A 366 7.45 17.28 -3.71
CA THR A 366 7.13 15.88 -4.06
C THR A 366 7.38 15.61 -5.54
N ILE A 367 6.98 16.52 -6.45
CA ILE A 367 7.29 16.41 -7.88
C ILE A 367 8.82 16.33 -8.10
N SER A 368 9.57 17.15 -7.38
CA SER A 368 11.04 17.13 -7.44
C SER A 368 11.63 15.80 -6.95
N ILE A 369 11.07 15.24 -5.87
CA ILE A 369 11.45 13.92 -5.34
C ILE A 369 11.13 12.83 -6.38
N LEU A 370 9.93 12.82 -6.95
CA LEU A 370 9.54 11.84 -7.97
C LEU A 370 10.43 11.91 -9.22
N ARG A 371 10.82 13.13 -9.66
CA ARG A 371 11.76 13.31 -10.77
C ARG A 371 13.14 12.70 -10.47
N GLY A 372 13.61 12.82 -9.23
CA GLY A 372 14.87 12.21 -8.81
C GLY A 372 14.82 10.69 -8.68
N LEU A 373 13.65 10.12 -8.38
CA LEU A 373 13.45 8.67 -8.30
C LEU A 373 13.11 8.03 -9.64
N LYS A 374 12.60 8.82 -10.59
CA LYS A 374 12.09 8.39 -11.88
C LYS A 374 12.99 7.36 -12.59
N GLU A 375 14.28 7.68 -12.77
CA GLU A 375 15.22 6.85 -13.55
C GLU A 375 15.35 5.44 -12.93
N ARG A 376 15.38 5.32 -11.60
CA ARG A 376 15.47 4.03 -10.90
C ARG A 376 14.21 3.18 -11.08
N TYR A 377 13.02 3.80 -11.01
CA TYR A 377 11.76 3.10 -11.24
C TYR A 377 11.61 2.70 -12.71
N GLU A 378 12.03 3.55 -13.65
CA GLU A 378 12.08 3.21 -15.08
C GLU A 378 12.97 1.99 -15.36
N ILE A 379 14.13 1.93 -14.71
CA ILE A 379 15.07 0.79 -14.85
C ILE A 379 14.49 -0.47 -14.20
N HIS A 380 13.92 -0.33 -13.00
CA HIS A 380 13.35 -1.48 -12.27
C HIS A 380 12.19 -2.13 -13.01
N HIS A 381 11.27 -1.33 -13.53
CA HIS A 381 10.08 -1.83 -14.24
C HIS A 381 10.30 -2.03 -15.73
N GLY A 382 11.32 -1.43 -16.32
CA GLY A 382 11.58 -1.50 -17.75
C GLY A 382 10.59 -0.70 -18.61
N VAL A 383 9.98 0.35 -18.02
CA VAL A 383 8.99 1.22 -18.68
C VAL A 383 9.44 2.68 -18.60
N ARG A 384 8.90 3.55 -19.44
CA ARG A 384 9.12 5.01 -19.36
C ARG A 384 8.00 5.68 -18.54
N ILE A 385 8.36 6.71 -17.79
CA ILE A 385 7.42 7.49 -16.99
C ILE A 385 7.43 8.94 -17.49
N LYS A 386 6.30 9.44 -17.96
CA LYS A 386 6.18 10.84 -18.42
C LYS A 386 6.21 11.79 -17.23
N ASP A 387 6.73 13.02 -17.45
CA ASP A 387 6.69 14.07 -16.40
C ASP A 387 5.25 14.42 -15.99
N ALA A 388 4.32 14.36 -16.93
CA ALA A 388 2.89 14.55 -16.65
C ALA A 388 2.33 13.50 -15.66
N ALA A 389 2.83 12.26 -15.69
CA ALA A 389 2.47 11.23 -14.72
C ALA A 389 2.98 11.55 -13.32
N LEU A 390 4.21 12.07 -13.19
CA LEU A 390 4.78 12.49 -11.89
C LEU A 390 3.98 13.66 -11.28
N ILE A 391 3.64 14.65 -12.10
CA ILE A 391 2.80 15.76 -11.68
C ILE A 391 1.42 15.27 -11.26
N ALA A 392 0.81 14.37 -12.05
CA ALA A 392 -0.47 13.76 -11.71
C ALA A 392 -0.39 12.95 -10.40
N ALA A 393 0.65 12.14 -10.20
CA ALA A 393 0.84 11.37 -8.98
C ALA A 393 0.91 12.25 -7.74
N ALA A 394 1.67 13.35 -7.78
CA ALA A 394 1.78 14.28 -6.66
C ALA A 394 0.46 15.06 -6.41
N THR A 395 -0.17 15.58 -7.47
CA THR A 395 -1.36 16.42 -7.34
C THR A 395 -2.60 15.61 -6.99
N LEU A 396 -2.85 14.50 -7.70
CA LEU A 396 -4.02 13.66 -7.46
C LEU A 396 -3.93 12.95 -6.11
N SER A 397 -2.74 12.44 -5.72
CA SER A 397 -2.59 11.82 -4.39
C SER A 397 -2.82 12.83 -3.27
N ASN A 398 -2.28 14.04 -3.39
CA ASN A 398 -2.49 15.08 -2.39
C ASN A 398 -3.96 15.46 -2.26
N ARG A 399 -4.68 15.50 -3.38
CA ARG A 399 -6.08 15.92 -3.44
C ARG A 399 -7.05 14.81 -3.02
N TYR A 400 -6.84 13.55 -3.45
CA TYR A 400 -7.83 12.49 -3.35
C TYR A 400 -7.49 11.40 -2.32
N ILE A 401 -6.26 11.31 -1.83
CA ILE A 401 -5.84 10.33 -0.84
C ILE A 401 -5.51 11.07 0.47
N SER A 402 -6.43 11.06 1.42
CA SER A 402 -6.32 11.80 2.69
C SER A 402 -5.76 10.97 3.84
N ASP A 403 -5.74 9.63 3.74
CA ASP A 403 -5.32 8.70 4.79
C ASP A 403 -3.83 8.41 4.79
N ARG A 404 -3.08 8.94 3.81
CA ARG A 404 -1.62 8.79 3.66
C ARG A 404 -0.96 10.14 3.40
N PHE A 405 0.34 10.22 3.63
CA PHE A 405 1.12 11.45 3.53
C PHE A 405 2.05 11.44 2.30
N LEU A 406 2.36 12.64 1.80
CA LEU A 406 3.41 12.82 0.80
C LEU A 406 4.80 12.63 1.44
N PRO A 407 5.80 12.13 0.70
CA PRO A 407 5.77 11.74 -0.72
C PRO A 407 5.32 10.31 -0.97
N ASP A 408 5.16 9.48 0.06
CA ASP A 408 4.95 8.04 0.01
C ASP A 408 3.78 7.64 -0.91
N LYS A 409 2.59 8.24 -0.69
CA LYS A 409 1.41 7.98 -1.53
C LYS A 409 1.62 8.30 -3.02
N ALA A 410 2.45 9.28 -3.35
CA ALA A 410 2.74 9.65 -4.73
C ALA A 410 3.79 8.70 -5.35
N ILE A 411 4.75 8.23 -4.56
CA ILE A 411 5.71 7.20 -4.96
C ILE A 411 4.99 5.89 -5.22
N ASP A 412 4.09 5.47 -4.33
CA ASP A 412 3.30 4.24 -4.49
C ASP A 412 2.46 4.26 -5.76
N LEU A 413 1.82 5.40 -6.10
CA LEU A 413 1.07 5.53 -7.36
C LEU A 413 1.96 5.38 -8.59
N MET A 414 3.14 5.99 -8.57
CA MET A 414 4.11 5.87 -9.66
C MET A 414 4.61 4.43 -9.81
N ASP A 415 4.91 3.77 -8.68
CA ASP A 415 5.37 2.37 -8.64
C ASP A 415 4.30 1.41 -9.15
N GLU A 416 3.06 1.54 -8.67
CA GLU A 416 1.94 0.71 -9.09
C GLU A 416 1.61 0.89 -10.57
N ALA A 417 1.65 2.14 -11.08
CA ALA A 417 1.43 2.41 -12.50
C ALA A 417 2.51 1.77 -13.39
N ALA A 418 3.76 1.89 -12.98
CA ALA A 418 4.87 1.27 -13.70
C ALA A 418 4.81 -0.27 -13.62
N ALA A 419 4.47 -0.82 -12.46
CA ALA A 419 4.30 -2.27 -12.29
C ALA A 419 3.14 -2.81 -13.13
N ARG A 420 2.00 -2.10 -13.16
CA ARG A 420 0.84 -2.47 -13.97
C ARG A 420 1.19 -2.47 -15.46
N LEU A 421 1.80 -1.41 -15.96
CA LEU A 421 2.21 -1.32 -17.35
C LEU A 421 3.20 -2.44 -17.73
N ARG A 422 4.15 -2.77 -16.85
CA ARG A 422 5.05 -3.91 -17.03
C ARG A 422 4.30 -5.24 -17.15
N VAL A 423 3.26 -5.45 -16.32
CA VAL A 423 2.41 -6.65 -16.40
C VAL A 423 1.66 -6.67 -17.72
N GLU A 424 1.11 -5.55 -18.18
CA GLU A 424 0.42 -5.42 -19.47
C GLU A 424 1.34 -5.73 -20.66
N ILE A 425 2.57 -5.21 -20.65
CA ILE A 425 3.60 -5.52 -21.68
C ILE A 425 3.93 -7.02 -21.73
N ASN A 426 3.99 -7.67 -20.55
CA ASN A 426 4.31 -9.09 -20.46
C ASN A 426 3.10 -10.01 -20.69
N SER A 427 1.90 -9.48 -20.62
CA SER A 427 0.64 -10.20 -20.84
C SER A 427 0.21 -10.11 -22.29
N MET A 428 -0.63 -11.04 -22.71
CA MET A 428 -1.25 -10.99 -24.03
C MET A 428 -2.19 -9.78 -24.12
N PRO A 429 -2.06 -8.89 -25.12
CA PRO A 429 -2.97 -7.76 -25.31
C PRO A 429 -4.45 -8.18 -25.39
N ALA A 430 -5.34 -7.31 -24.92
CA ALA A 430 -6.78 -7.61 -24.84
C ALA A 430 -7.37 -7.97 -26.22
N GLU A 431 -6.94 -7.30 -27.29
CA GLU A 431 -7.36 -7.59 -28.66
C GLU A 431 -6.99 -9.02 -29.09
N MET A 432 -5.79 -9.48 -28.73
CA MET A 432 -5.34 -10.83 -29.03
C MET A 432 -6.09 -11.88 -28.18
N ASP A 433 -6.38 -11.59 -26.92
CA ASP A 433 -7.15 -12.48 -26.04
C ASP A 433 -8.58 -12.67 -26.55
N GLU A 434 -9.23 -11.59 -27.02
CA GLU A 434 -10.55 -11.65 -27.62
C GLU A 434 -10.57 -12.53 -28.90
N ILE A 435 -9.60 -12.33 -29.79
CA ILE A 435 -9.43 -13.15 -30.99
C ILE A 435 -9.17 -14.62 -30.61
N SER A 436 -8.32 -14.85 -29.62
CA SER A 436 -7.99 -16.20 -29.13
C SER A 436 -9.23 -16.92 -28.57
N ARG A 437 -10.04 -16.23 -27.77
CA ARG A 437 -11.33 -16.78 -27.26
C ARG A 437 -12.29 -17.05 -28.39
N ARG A 438 -12.36 -16.19 -29.39
CA ARG A 438 -13.22 -16.39 -30.56
C ARG A 438 -12.77 -17.60 -31.39
N ILE A 439 -11.46 -17.74 -31.60
CA ILE A 439 -10.88 -18.92 -32.28
C ILE A 439 -11.25 -20.19 -31.51
N LEU A 440 -11.10 -20.23 -30.19
CA LEU A 440 -11.44 -21.39 -29.37
C LEU A 440 -12.93 -21.74 -29.50
N GLN A 441 -13.81 -20.73 -29.46
CA GLN A 441 -15.25 -20.90 -29.60
C GLN A 441 -15.60 -21.50 -30.94
N LEU A 442 -15.01 -20.98 -32.04
CA LEU A 442 -15.21 -21.51 -33.40
C LEU A 442 -14.62 -22.92 -33.59
N GLN A 443 -13.51 -23.23 -32.94
CA GLN A 443 -12.94 -24.58 -32.94
C GLN A 443 -13.88 -25.59 -32.26
N ILE A 444 -14.50 -25.25 -31.16
CA ILE A 444 -15.49 -26.08 -30.46
C ILE A 444 -16.72 -26.32 -31.39
N GLU A 445 -17.25 -25.24 -32.02
CA GLU A 445 -18.36 -25.33 -32.95
C GLU A 445 -17.99 -26.21 -34.16
N LYS A 446 -16.76 -26.08 -34.69
CA LYS A 446 -16.25 -26.89 -35.79
C LYS A 446 -16.23 -28.38 -35.45
N GLU A 447 -15.76 -28.74 -34.26
CA GLU A 447 -15.72 -30.16 -33.82
C GLU A 447 -17.12 -30.74 -33.57
N ALA A 448 -18.07 -29.89 -33.13
CA ALA A 448 -19.47 -30.29 -33.00
C ALA A 448 -20.11 -30.55 -34.36
N LEU A 449 -19.95 -29.61 -35.31
CA LEU A 449 -20.54 -29.73 -36.69
C LEU A 449 -19.91 -30.84 -37.51
N LYS A 450 -18.65 -31.25 -37.27
CA LYS A 450 -18.05 -32.42 -37.93
C LYS A 450 -18.79 -33.74 -37.64
N LYS A 451 -19.52 -33.84 -36.57
CA LYS A 451 -20.25 -35.03 -36.15
C LYS A 451 -21.65 -35.11 -36.82
N GLU A 452 -22.09 -34.02 -37.41
CA GLU A 452 -23.37 -33.91 -38.10
C GLU A 452 -23.23 -34.15 -39.61
N ASN A 453 -24.25 -34.76 -40.25
CA ASN A 453 -24.16 -35.17 -41.67
C ASN A 453 -25.14 -34.44 -42.58
N ASP A 454 -25.93 -33.51 -42.07
CA ASP A 454 -26.89 -32.74 -42.83
C ASP A 454 -26.25 -31.69 -43.77
N THR A 455 -26.95 -31.20 -44.77
CA THR A 455 -26.45 -30.24 -45.75
C THR A 455 -26.20 -28.87 -45.19
N ALA A 456 -27.05 -28.43 -44.24
CA ALA A 456 -26.93 -27.14 -43.55
C ALA A 456 -25.68 -27.08 -42.67
N SER A 457 -25.38 -28.13 -41.92
CA SER A 457 -24.17 -28.25 -41.10
C SER A 457 -22.89 -28.25 -41.96
N LYS A 458 -22.90 -28.84 -43.12
CA LYS A 458 -21.77 -28.80 -44.08
C LYS A 458 -21.51 -27.40 -44.65
N GLU A 459 -22.55 -26.64 -44.98
CA GLU A 459 -22.41 -25.24 -45.42
C GLU A 459 -21.91 -24.34 -44.29
N ARG A 460 -22.44 -24.50 -43.08
CA ARG A 460 -21.96 -23.78 -41.88
C ARG A 460 -20.51 -24.11 -41.61
N LEU A 461 -20.11 -25.38 -41.67
CA LEU A 461 -18.72 -25.84 -41.45
C LEU A 461 -17.75 -25.21 -42.46
N LYS A 462 -18.16 -25.02 -43.73
CA LYS A 462 -17.35 -24.37 -44.75
C LYS A 462 -17.16 -22.87 -44.46
N LYS A 463 -18.23 -22.15 -44.05
CA LYS A 463 -18.17 -20.74 -43.68
C LYS A 463 -17.28 -20.55 -42.41
N LEU A 464 -17.51 -21.39 -41.41
CA LEU A 464 -16.79 -21.37 -40.16
C LEU A 464 -15.30 -21.68 -40.33
N SER A 465 -14.95 -22.64 -41.23
CA SER A 465 -13.53 -22.93 -41.49
C SER A 465 -12.82 -21.77 -42.20
N LYS A 466 -13.54 -20.97 -43.00
CA LYS A 466 -12.98 -19.75 -43.61
C LYS A 466 -12.77 -18.64 -42.56
N GLU A 467 -13.79 -18.39 -41.76
CA GLU A 467 -13.72 -17.41 -40.65
C GLU A 467 -12.59 -17.76 -39.68
N LEU A 468 -12.45 -19.04 -39.33
CA LEU A 468 -11.40 -19.53 -38.47
C LEU A 468 -10.00 -19.33 -39.07
N ALA A 469 -9.82 -19.56 -40.38
CA ALA A 469 -8.54 -19.35 -41.07
C ALA A 469 -8.16 -17.85 -41.10
N GLU A 470 -9.14 -16.95 -41.33
CA GLU A 470 -8.94 -15.50 -41.33
C GLU A 470 -8.54 -15.01 -39.92
N LEU A 471 -9.23 -15.46 -38.86
CA LEU A 471 -8.90 -15.10 -37.48
C LEU A 471 -7.55 -15.67 -37.02
N GLN A 472 -7.21 -16.91 -37.41
CA GLN A 472 -5.92 -17.49 -37.14
C GLN A 472 -4.79 -16.70 -37.81
N HIS A 473 -4.94 -16.32 -39.09
CA HIS A 473 -3.95 -15.49 -39.77
C HIS A 473 -3.77 -14.11 -39.11
N SER A 474 -4.88 -13.49 -38.67
CA SER A 474 -4.83 -12.21 -37.92
C SER A 474 -4.13 -12.39 -36.58
N PHE A 475 -4.43 -13.45 -35.85
CA PHE A 475 -3.81 -13.77 -34.57
C PHE A 475 -2.29 -14.01 -34.72
N ASP A 476 -1.87 -14.78 -35.75
CA ASP A 476 -0.44 -15.05 -35.98
C ASP A 476 0.33 -13.76 -36.34
N ASN A 477 -0.26 -12.88 -37.15
CA ASN A 477 0.33 -11.58 -37.48
C ASN A 477 0.51 -10.68 -36.23
N LEU A 478 -0.55 -10.60 -35.38
CA LEU A 478 -0.51 -9.82 -34.13
C LEU A 478 0.50 -10.43 -33.16
N THR A 479 0.61 -11.76 -33.10
CA THR A 479 1.60 -12.45 -32.26
C THR A 479 3.03 -12.10 -32.67
N LEU A 480 3.33 -12.14 -33.95
CA LEU A 480 4.65 -11.76 -34.47
C LEU A 480 4.98 -10.29 -34.20
N GLN A 481 3.99 -9.41 -34.33
CA GLN A 481 4.17 -7.99 -34.00
C GLN A 481 4.43 -7.80 -32.52
N TRP A 482 3.60 -8.40 -31.64
CA TRP A 482 3.74 -8.35 -30.19
C TRP A 482 5.07 -8.89 -29.70
N GLU A 483 5.52 -10.06 -30.21
CA GLU A 483 6.81 -10.63 -29.84
C GLU A 483 7.98 -9.72 -30.26
N LYS A 484 7.88 -9.08 -31.41
CA LYS A 484 8.89 -8.13 -31.90
C LYS A 484 8.95 -6.87 -31.03
N GLU A 485 7.80 -6.26 -30.71
CA GLU A 485 7.71 -5.09 -29.83
C GLU A 485 8.23 -5.43 -28.43
N LYS A 486 7.82 -6.58 -27.87
CA LYS A 486 8.27 -7.05 -26.55
C LYS A 486 9.79 -7.27 -26.49
N SER A 487 10.38 -7.88 -27.52
CA SER A 487 11.83 -8.10 -27.59
C SER A 487 12.58 -6.76 -27.62
N ALA A 488 12.12 -5.80 -28.42
CA ALA A 488 12.74 -4.48 -28.52
C ALA A 488 12.70 -3.73 -27.16
N LEU A 489 11.59 -3.80 -26.43
CA LEU A 489 11.47 -3.22 -25.09
C LEU A 489 12.41 -3.88 -24.07
N GLN A 490 12.57 -5.21 -24.14
CA GLN A 490 13.51 -5.93 -23.28
C GLN A 490 14.97 -5.54 -23.58
N ASP A 491 15.34 -5.41 -24.85
CA ASP A 491 16.68 -4.98 -25.25
C ASP A 491 17.00 -3.55 -24.77
N MET A 492 16.03 -2.63 -24.88
CA MET A 492 16.17 -1.28 -24.33
C MET A 492 16.31 -1.25 -22.81
N SER A 493 15.53 -2.07 -22.09
CA SER A 493 15.64 -2.19 -20.64
C SER A 493 17.02 -2.72 -20.24
N GLY A 494 17.56 -3.72 -20.95
CA GLY A 494 18.91 -4.24 -20.75
C GLY A 494 19.98 -3.17 -20.93
N LEU A 495 19.91 -2.40 -22.03
CA LEU A 495 20.85 -1.31 -22.29
C LEU A 495 20.81 -0.21 -21.22
N LYS A 496 19.63 0.13 -20.68
CA LYS A 496 19.51 1.09 -19.57
C LYS A 496 20.17 0.57 -18.29
N GLN A 497 20.02 -0.73 -18.00
CA GLN A 497 20.67 -1.35 -16.84
C GLN A 497 22.20 -1.34 -16.99
N GLU A 498 22.73 -1.67 -18.16
CA GLU A 498 24.16 -1.60 -18.44
C GLU A 498 24.72 -0.17 -18.29
N ILE A 499 23.98 0.84 -18.77
CA ILE A 499 24.36 2.26 -18.61
C ILE A 499 24.44 2.63 -17.12
N GLU A 500 23.46 2.22 -16.32
CA GLU A 500 23.47 2.53 -14.88
C GLU A 500 24.60 1.81 -14.14
N GLU A 501 24.87 0.55 -14.48
CA GLU A 501 26.01 -0.18 -13.92
C GLU A 501 27.36 0.52 -14.24
N VAL A 502 27.53 0.98 -15.49
CA VAL A 502 28.72 1.73 -15.88
C VAL A 502 28.81 3.07 -15.14
N ARG A 503 27.72 3.80 -14.95
CA ARG A 503 27.68 5.03 -14.15
C ARG A 503 28.09 4.78 -12.69
N LEU A 504 27.59 3.72 -12.07
CA LEU A 504 27.98 3.32 -10.73
C LEU A 504 29.47 2.94 -10.65
N GLN A 505 30.00 2.27 -11.66
CA GLN A 505 31.43 1.95 -11.74
C GLN A 505 32.28 3.22 -11.87
N ILE A 506 31.86 4.20 -12.67
CA ILE A 506 32.51 5.51 -12.76
C ILE A 506 32.54 6.23 -11.40
N GLU A 507 31.42 6.25 -10.68
CA GLU A 507 31.38 6.86 -9.35
C GLU A 507 32.30 6.16 -8.35
N ARG A 508 32.34 4.83 -8.35
CA ARG A 508 33.26 4.04 -7.51
C ARG A 508 34.72 4.32 -7.86
N ALA A 509 35.07 4.28 -9.16
CA ALA A 509 36.43 4.57 -9.61
C ALA A 509 36.88 5.99 -9.22
N ARG A 510 35.96 6.97 -9.23
CA ARG A 510 36.25 8.33 -8.75
C ARG A 510 36.46 8.38 -7.24
N GLN A 511 35.66 7.63 -6.45
CA GLN A 511 35.81 7.55 -5.00
C GLN A 511 37.14 6.88 -4.60
N ASP A 512 37.55 5.86 -5.34
CA ASP A 512 38.81 5.13 -5.14
C ASP A 512 40.03 5.86 -5.73
N TYR A 513 39.85 7.09 -6.24
CA TYR A 513 40.89 7.88 -6.93
C TYR A 513 41.49 7.19 -8.17
N ASN A 514 40.85 6.20 -8.74
CA ASN A 514 41.23 5.55 -10.00
C ASN A 514 40.68 6.33 -11.20
N LEU A 515 41.32 7.50 -11.44
CA LEU A 515 40.92 8.43 -12.51
C LEU A 515 41.08 7.87 -13.91
N GLU A 516 42.01 6.91 -14.13
CA GLU A 516 42.24 6.26 -15.42
C GLU A 516 41.07 5.35 -15.80
N GLU A 517 40.60 4.53 -14.87
CA GLU A 517 39.42 3.67 -15.04
C GLU A 517 38.14 4.50 -15.22
N ALA A 518 37.96 5.53 -14.39
CA ALA A 518 36.81 6.44 -14.50
C ALA A 518 36.76 7.12 -15.88
N ALA A 519 37.92 7.59 -16.41
CA ALA A 519 37.99 8.20 -17.74
C ALA A 519 37.71 7.18 -18.86
N ARG A 520 38.20 5.94 -18.73
CA ARG A 520 37.94 4.88 -19.72
C ARG A 520 36.49 4.58 -19.85
N LEU A 521 35.76 4.44 -18.72
CA LEU A 521 34.37 4.16 -18.70
C LEU A 521 33.53 5.36 -19.17
N GLU A 522 33.86 6.58 -18.73
CA GLU A 522 33.09 7.81 -19.03
C GLU A 522 33.23 8.26 -20.48
N TYR A 523 34.44 8.17 -21.07
CA TYR A 523 34.68 8.61 -22.44
C TYR A 523 34.71 7.48 -23.47
N GLY A 524 34.79 6.23 -23.04
CA GLY A 524 34.78 5.04 -23.89
C GLY A 524 33.45 4.30 -23.91
N GLU A 525 33.10 3.63 -22.84
CA GLU A 525 31.97 2.70 -22.79
C GLU A 525 30.63 3.40 -22.72
N LEU A 526 30.47 4.42 -21.85
CA LEU A 526 29.19 5.10 -21.63
C LEU A 526 28.65 5.74 -22.91
N PRO A 527 29.44 6.51 -23.73
CA PRO A 527 28.93 7.11 -24.95
C PRO A 527 28.53 6.07 -26.01
N GLU A 528 29.17 4.92 -26.02
CA GLU A 528 28.86 3.83 -26.96
C GLU A 528 27.49 3.19 -26.62
N LEU A 529 27.25 2.93 -25.33
CA LEU A 529 25.95 2.43 -24.85
C LEU A 529 24.83 3.45 -25.07
N GLU A 530 25.07 4.73 -24.78
CA GLU A 530 24.10 5.80 -25.05
C GLU A 530 23.77 5.97 -26.53
N LYS A 531 24.77 5.77 -27.40
CA LYS A 531 24.54 5.79 -28.86
C LYS A 531 23.71 4.58 -29.32
N ARG A 532 23.98 3.41 -28.76
CA ARG A 532 23.18 2.20 -29.05
C ARG A 532 21.73 2.39 -28.60
N LEU A 533 21.51 2.93 -27.39
CA LEU A 533 20.18 3.23 -26.88
C LEU A 533 19.41 4.20 -27.80
N LYS A 534 20.09 5.29 -28.26
CA LYS A 534 19.47 6.26 -29.19
C LYS A 534 19.13 5.66 -30.56
N THR A 535 19.96 4.76 -31.07
CA THR A 535 19.64 4.08 -32.35
C THR A 535 18.43 3.17 -32.21
N THR A 536 18.35 2.38 -31.15
CA THR A 536 17.19 1.50 -30.88
C THR A 536 15.92 2.32 -30.71
N GLN A 537 15.95 3.45 -29.95
CA GLN A 537 14.81 4.35 -29.79
C GLN A 537 14.34 5.00 -31.12
N SER A 538 15.26 5.35 -32.01
CA SER A 538 14.90 5.95 -33.33
C SER A 538 14.28 4.95 -34.29
N GLU A 539 14.63 3.68 -34.20
CA GLU A 539 14.04 2.59 -35.00
C GLU A 539 12.60 2.30 -34.58
N GLU A 540 12.29 2.37 -33.29
CA GLU A 540 10.95 2.16 -32.74
C GLU A 540 9.97 3.31 -33.08
N GLN A 541 10.40 4.56 -32.97
CA GLN A 541 9.54 5.72 -33.26
C GLN A 541 9.02 5.78 -34.71
N SER A 542 9.58 4.98 -35.61
CA SER A 542 9.15 4.90 -37.01
C SER A 542 7.95 3.97 -37.25
N SER A 543 7.52 3.15 -36.32
CA SER A 543 6.34 2.29 -36.49
C SER A 543 5.06 2.96 -35.96
N LYS A 544 4.17 3.30 -36.89
CA LYS A 544 2.92 4.06 -36.65
C LYS A 544 1.79 3.31 -35.93
N ASN A 545 1.86 2.00 -35.72
CA ASN A 545 0.86 1.18 -35.05
C ASN A 545 1.54 0.32 -33.98
N GLN A 546 1.66 0.85 -32.78
CA GLN A 546 2.14 0.10 -31.64
C GLN A 546 0.98 -0.60 -30.93
N LEU A 547 1.13 -1.90 -30.64
CA LEU A 547 0.18 -2.70 -29.86
C LEU A 547 0.39 -2.54 -28.37
N LEU A 548 1.63 -2.24 -27.95
CA LEU A 548 2.03 -2.09 -26.56
C LEU A 548 2.20 -0.62 -26.19
N LYS A 549 1.61 -0.23 -25.06
CA LYS A 549 1.88 1.06 -24.42
C LYS A 549 3.25 0.97 -23.71
N GLU A 550 4.12 1.94 -23.95
CA GLU A 550 5.50 1.92 -23.41
C GLU A 550 5.72 2.92 -22.28
N GLU A 551 4.81 3.88 -22.13
CA GLU A 551 4.97 5.04 -21.27
C GLU A 551 3.80 5.15 -20.29
N VAL A 552 4.13 5.33 -19.01
CA VAL A 552 3.16 5.71 -17.99
C VAL A 552 2.79 7.17 -18.16
N ASP A 553 1.51 7.48 -18.28
CA ASP A 553 1.00 8.86 -18.39
C ASP A 553 0.07 9.25 -17.24
N ALA A 554 -0.51 10.43 -17.33
CA ALA A 554 -1.40 10.95 -16.29
C ALA A 554 -2.71 10.13 -16.17
N GLU A 555 -3.15 9.45 -17.25
CA GLU A 555 -4.36 8.63 -17.26
C GLU A 555 -4.16 7.36 -16.44
N ASP A 556 -3.00 6.71 -16.56
CA ASP A 556 -2.67 5.52 -15.77
C ASP A 556 -2.68 5.84 -14.27
N ILE A 557 -2.08 6.95 -13.89
CA ILE A 557 -2.09 7.43 -12.50
C ILE A 557 -3.53 7.70 -12.03
N ALA A 558 -4.33 8.38 -12.85
CA ALA A 558 -5.72 8.68 -12.51
C ALA A 558 -6.55 7.40 -12.36
N GLU A 559 -6.31 6.38 -13.17
CA GLU A 559 -6.98 5.09 -13.06
C GLU A 559 -6.68 4.40 -11.72
N ILE A 560 -5.42 4.43 -11.26
CA ILE A 560 -5.05 3.85 -9.98
C ILE A 560 -5.67 4.64 -8.83
N VAL A 561 -5.62 5.98 -8.90
CA VAL A 561 -6.32 6.83 -7.91
C VAL A 561 -7.81 6.52 -7.89
N GLY A 562 -8.43 6.32 -9.06
CA GLY A 562 -9.82 5.87 -9.18
C GLY A 562 -10.07 4.53 -8.48
N HIS A 563 -9.17 3.57 -8.65
CA HIS A 563 -9.24 2.26 -7.96
C HIS A 563 -9.12 2.39 -6.44
N TRP A 564 -8.22 3.22 -5.94
CA TRP A 564 -8.00 3.38 -4.49
C TRP A 564 -9.12 4.16 -3.82
N THR A 565 -9.66 5.17 -4.50
CA THR A 565 -10.66 6.09 -3.93
C THR A 565 -12.10 5.77 -4.31
N GLY A 566 -12.30 4.93 -5.34
CA GLY A 566 -13.60 4.65 -5.92
C GLY A 566 -14.14 5.76 -6.82
N ILE A 567 -13.32 6.75 -7.23
CA ILE A 567 -13.72 7.87 -8.09
C ILE A 567 -13.48 7.49 -9.55
N PRO A 568 -14.47 7.62 -10.47
CA PRO A 568 -14.29 7.28 -11.88
C PRO A 568 -13.22 8.09 -12.60
N VAL A 569 -12.33 7.42 -13.34
CA VAL A 569 -11.10 7.96 -13.97
C VAL A 569 -11.36 9.07 -14.99
N GLN A 570 -12.37 8.88 -15.86
CA GLN A 570 -12.66 9.83 -16.95
C GLN A 570 -12.92 11.25 -16.47
N LYS A 571 -13.32 11.38 -15.21
CA LYS A 571 -13.70 12.64 -14.59
C LYS A 571 -12.57 13.30 -13.78
N LEU A 572 -11.51 12.57 -13.49
CA LEU A 572 -10.28 13.11 -12.89
C LEU A 572 -9.44 13.90 -13.94
N ILE A 573 -9.63 13.62 -15.23
CA ILE A 573 -8.84 14.15 -16.33
C ILE A 573 -9.58 15.28 -17.07
N GLU A 574 -10.91 15.18 -17.23
CA GLU A 574 -11.70 16.24 -17.85
C GLU A 574 -11.66 17.52 -17.01
N GLY A 575 -11.39 18.63 -17.65
CA GLY A 575 -11.33 19.94 -16.99
C GLY A 575 -12.59 20.21 -16.16
N GLU A 576 -12.47 20.14 -14.83
CA GLU A 576 -13.56 20.41 -13.88
C GLU A 576 -14.29 21.73 -14.18
N GLY A 577 -13.58 22.69 -14.77
CA GLY A 577 -14.14 23.99 -15.10
C GLY A 577 -15.33 23.94 -16.07
N GLU A 578 -15.28 23.11 -17.11
CA GLU A 578 -16.38 23.01 -18.08
C GLU A 578 -17.61 22.32 -17.49
N LYS A 579 -17.41 21.30 -16.66
CA LYS A 579 -18.53 20.62 -15.97
C LYS A 579 -19.22 21.54 -14.97
N LEU A 580 -18.44 22.31 -14.20
CA LEU A 580 -18.98 23.23 -13.22
C LEU A 580 -19.76 24.37 -13.89
N LEU A 581 -19.34 24.84 -15.06
CA LEU A 581 -20.07 25.87 -15.83
C LEU A 581 -21.42 25.33 -16.34
N ARG A 582 -21.56 24.02 -16.58
CA ARG A 582 -22.82 23.38 -17.01
C ARG A 582 -23.61 22.78 -15.84
N LEU A 583 -23.14 22.95 -14.60
CA LEU A 583 -23.81 22.40 -13.42
C LEU A 583 -25.29 22.78 -13.30
N PRO A 584 -25.71 24.05 -13.49
CA PRO A 584 -27.14 24.40 -13.43
C PRO A 584 -27.97 23.62 -14.47
N GLU A 585 -27.51 23.52 -15.71
CA GLU A 585 -28.20 22.82 -16.80
C GLU A 585 -28.39 21.33 -16.47
N GLN A 586 -27.36 20.69 -15.94
CA GLN A 586 -27.39 19.27 -15.56
C GLN A 586 -28.34 19.04 -14.38
N LEU A 587 -28.37 19.94 -13.39
CA LEU A 587 -29.30 19.86 -12.26
C LEU A 587 -30.75 20.02 -12.70
N HIS A 588 -31.04 20.92 -13.63
CA HIS A 588 -32.37 21.10 -14.22
C HIS A 588 -32.91 19.86 -14.93
N GLN A 589 -32.06 19.01 -15.47
CA GLN A 589 -32.47 17.73 -16.06
C GLN A 589 -33.06 16.76 -15.02
N ARG A 590 -32.74 16.93 -13.72
CA ARG A 590 -33.19 16.03 -12.65
C ARG A 590 -34.14 16.68 -11.65
N VAL A 591 -34.08 18.00 -11.47
CA VAL A 591 -34.89 18.73 -10.51
C VAL A 591 -35.70 19.79 -11.26
N VAL A 592 -37.01 19.71 -11.12
CA VAL A 592 -37.95 20.57 -11.84
C VAL A 592 -38.53 21.62 -10.90
N GLY A 593 -38.59 22.87 -11.38
CA GLY A 593 -39.31 24.00 -10.74
C GLY A 593 -38.64 24.55 -9.46
N GLN A 594 -37.33 24.45 -9.32
CA GLN A 594 -36.55 24.93 -8.18
C GLN A 594 -35.34 25.78 -8.67
N ASP A 595 -35.55 26.66 -9.61
CA ASP A 595 -34.48 27.41 -10.32
C ASP A 595 -33.60 28.22 -9.37
N GLU A 596 -34.18 28.97 -8.43
CA GLU A 596 -33.44 29.71 -7.40
C GLU A 596 -32.56 28.82 -6.54
N ALA A 597 -33.07 27.64 -6.20
CA ALA A 597 -32.32 26.67 -5.38
C ALA A 597 -31.11 26.11 -6.13
N ILE A 598 -31.28 25.81 -7.40
CA ILE A 598 -30.22 25.28 -8.28
C ILE A 598 -29.14 26.33 -8.49
N ASP A 599 -29.53 27.57 -8.80
CA ASP A 599 -28.58 28.69 -9.03
C ASP A 599 -27.74 28.96 -7.77
N LEU A 600 -28.36 29.11 -6.61
CA LEU A 600 -27.66 29.39 -5.34
C LEU A 600 -26.63 28.28 -5.00
N VAL A 601 -27.04 27.02 -5.16
CA VAL A 601 -26.14 25.88 -4.86
C VAL A 601 -25.02 25.81 -5.90
N SER A 602 -25.31 26.01 -7.17
CA SER A 602 -24.32 25.97 -8.25
C SER A 602 -23.29 27.09 -8.09
N ASP A 603 -23.72 28.31 -7.78
CA ASP A 603 -22.81 29.44 -7.54
C ASP A 603 -21.89 29.21 -6.33
N ALA A 604 -22.42 28.65 -5.25
CA ALA A 604 -21.60 28.32 -4.07
C ALA A 604 -20.57 27.21 -4.36
N VAL A 605 -20.96 26.18 -5.09
CA VAL A 605 -20.04 25.10 -5.51
C VAL A 605 -18.98 25.64 -6.47
N MET A 606 -19.33 26.51 -7.42
CA MET A 606 -18.37 27.14 -8.32
C MET A 606 -17.36 28.00 -7.55
N ARG A 607 -17.81 28.79 -6.56
CA ARG A 607 -16.91 29.58 -5.69
C ARG A 607 -15.93 28.71 -4.93
N ALA A 608 -16.40 27.60 -4.36
CA ALA A 608 -15.55 26.67 -3.61
C ALA A 608 -14.48 26.01 -4.49
N ARG A 609 -14.89 25.55 -5.67
CA ARG A 609 -14.01 24.87 -6.61
C ARG A 609 -13.04 25.79 -7.36
N SER A 610 -13.35 27.07 -7.48
CA SER A 610 -12.41 28.07 -8.05
C SER A 610 -11.27 28.47 -7.10
N GLY A 611 -11.25 27.92 -5.87
CA GLY A 611 -10.20 28.23 -4.88
C GLY A 611 -10.33 29.59 -4.21
N ILE A 612 -11.45 30.29 -4.39
CA ILE A 612 -11.70 31.59 -3.77
C ILE A 612 -12.21 31.45 -2.34
N ASN A 613 -12.75 30.28 -2.00
CA ASN A 613 -13.29 29.98 -0.67
C ASN A 613 -12.18 29.63 0.34
N ASP A 614 -12.49 29.68 1.64
CA ASP A 614 -11.56 29.28 2.71
C ASP A 614 -11.20 27.79 2.56
N PRO A 615 -9.92 27.43 2.38
CA PRO A 615 -9.50 26.05 2.18
C PRO A 615 -9.73 25.14 3.40
N ASN A 616 -10.06 25.72 4.56
CA ASN A 616 -10.33 24.98 5.79
C ASN A 616 -11.80 24.63 6.00
N LYS A 617 -12.70 25.04 5.13
CA LYS A 617 -14.13 24.76 5.21
C LYS A 617 -14.57 23.65 4.25
N PRO A 618 -15.74 23.03 4.46
CA PRO A 618 -16.37 22.16 3.47
C PRO A 618 -16.58 22.88 2.14
N LEU A 619 -16.80 22.12 1.05
CA LEU A 619 -17.09 22.68 -0.29
C LEU A 619 -18.29 23.60 -0.31
N GLY A 620 -19.24 23.36 0.58
CA GLY A 620 -20.42 24.20 0.79
C GLY A 620 -21.28 23.65 1.88
N SER A 621 -22.06 24.50 2.49
CA SER A 621 -23.00 24.16 3.58
C SER A 621 -24.34 24.84 3.35
N PHE A 622 -25.41 24.03 3.30
CA PHE A 622 -26.74 24.52 2.94
C PHE A 622 -27.81 24.05 3.92
N ILE A 623 -28.79 24.91 4.19
CA ILE A 623 -30.04 24.52 4.81
C ILE A 623 -31.16 24.58 3.76
N PHE A 624 -31.77 23.43 3.44
CA PHE A 624 -32.88 23.28 2.51
C PHE A 624 -34.20 23.34 3.27
N LEU A 625 -34.94 24.41 3.11
CA LEU A 625 -36.24 24.64 3.75
C LEU A 625 -37.41 24.39 2.77
N GLY A 626 -38.47 23.87 3.25
CA GLY A 626 -39.70 23.69 2.46
C GLY A 626 -40.48 22.44 2.75
N PRO A 627 -41.69 22.30 2.18
CA PRO A 627 -42.57 21.15 2.44
C PRO A 627 -41.96 19.83 1.98
N THR A 628 -42.58 18.73 2.36
CA THR A 628 -42.14 17.39 1.92
C THR A 628 -42.47 17.18 0.44
N GLY A 629 -41.63 16.45 -0.29
CA GLY A 629 -41.88 16.06 -1.68
C GLY A 629 -41.60 17.12 -2.74
N VAL A 630 -40.92 18.24 -2.39
CA VAL A 630 -40.56 19.32 -3.33
C VAL A 630 -39.19 19.14 -4.03
N GLY A 631 -38.45 18.08 -3.71
CA GLY A 631 -37.17 17.79 -4.40
C GLY A 631 -35.92 18.00 -3.55
N LYS A 632 -35.98 18.36 -2.26
CA LYS A 632 -34.79 18.59 -1.41
C LYS A 632 -33.76 17.45 -1.45
N THR A 633 -34.21 16.22 -1.21
CA THR A 633 -33.35 15.03 -1.23
C THR A 633 -32.92 14.65 -2.65
N GLU A 634 -33.74 14.96 -3.67
CA GLU A 634 -33.37 14.69 -5.06
C GLU A 634 -32.26 15.63 -5.56
N LEU A 635 -32.29 16.90 -5.14
CA LEU A 635 -31.19 17.82 -5.43
C LEU A 635 -29.88 17.37 -4.78
N ALA A 636 -29.93 16.89 -3.52
CA ALA A 636 -28.76 16.33 -2.86
C ALA A 636 -28.19 15.09 -3.59
N ARG A 637 -29.05 14.20 -4.13
CA ARG A 637 -28.64 13.06 -4.95
C ARG A 637 -28.05 13.49 -6.29
N ALA A 638 -28.70 14.45 -6.96
CA ALA A 638 -28.19 15.00 -8.21
C ALA A 638 -26.81 15.63 -8.03
N LEU A 639 -26.59 16.35 -6.93
CA LEU A 639 -25.28 16.89 -6.58
C LEU A 639 -24.24 15.79 -6.31
N ALA A 640 -24.61 14.73 -5.62
CA ALA A 640 -23.70 13.58 -5.41
C ALA A 640 -23.28 12.94 -6.73
N GLU A 641 -24.24 12.73 -7.65
CA GLU A 641 -23.95 12.15 -8.96
C GLU A 641 -23.11 13.07 -9.84
N ILE A 642 -23.38 14.37 -9.88
CA ILE A 642 -22.68 15.29 -10.77
C ILE A 642 -21.31 15.66 -10.22
N LEU A 643 -21.18 15.91 -8.91
CA LEU A 643 -19.92 16.33 -8.30
C LEU A 643 -18.99 15.17 -7.95
N PHE A 644 -19.56 14.03 -7.56
CA PHE A 644 -18.85 12.86 -7.06
C PHE A 644 -19.18 11.57 -7.81
N ASP A 645 -19.88 11.70 -8.95
CA ASP A 645 -20.03 10.69 -10.01
C ASP A 645 -20.85 9.46 -9.66
N ASP A 646 -21.37 9.36 -8.43
CA ASP A 646 -22.27 8.29 -8.01
C ASP A 646 -23.29 8.83 -7.00
N GLU A 647 -24.58 8.51 -7.19
CA GLU A 647 -25.63 8.78 -6.21
C GLU A 647 -25.32 8.15 -4.83
N GLN A 648 -24.54 7.06 -4.79
CA GLN A 648 -24.14 6.37 -3.56
C GLN A 648 -23.07 7.13 -2.75
N ASN A 649 -22.48 8.19 -3.32
CA ASN A 649 -21.59 9.09 -2.60
C ASN A 649 -22.37 10.14 -1.81
N MET A 650 -23.64 9.86 -1.51
CA MET A 650 -24.45 10.59 -0.56
C MET A 650 -24.57 9.80 0.76
N ILE A 651 -24.06 10.38 1.83
CA ILE A 651 -24.19 9.86 3.19
C ILE A 651 -25.41 10.54 3.83
N ARG A 652 -26.49 9.77 4.01
CA ARG A 652 -27.73 10.27 4.63
C ARG A 652 -27.80 9.90 6.09
N ILE A 653 -28.03 10.88 6.95
CA ILE A 653 -28.18 10.72 8.39
C ILE A 653 -29.52 11.35 8.78
N ASP A 654 -30.45 10.54 9.28
CA ASP A 654 -31.76 11.00 9.74
C ASP A 654 -31.66 11.50 11.19
N MET A 655 -31.89 12.78 11.39
CA MET A 655 -31.72 13.42 12.68
C MET A 655 -32.82 13.03 13.68
N SER A 656 -33.89 12.37 13.24
CA SER A 656 -34.89 11.79 14.14
C SER A 656 -34.32 10.65 15.01
N GLU A 657 -33.22 10.03 14.60
CA GLU A 657 -32.50 9.02 15.38
C GLU A 657 -31.55 9.63 16.43
N TYR A 658 -31.31 10.94 16.37
CA TYR A 658 -30.36 11.69 17.20
C TYR A 658 -31.05 12.75 18.09
N MET A 659 -32.24 12.44 18.55
CA MET A 659 -33.01 13.31 19.45
C MET A 659 -32.49 13.31 20.88
N GLU A 660 -31.78 12.26 21.29
CA GLU A 660 -31.30 12.09 22.67
C GLU A 660 -29.76 12.36 22.73
N LYS A 661 -29.32 12.86 23.91
CA LYS A 661 -27.89 13.16 24.14
C LYS A 661 -26.97 11.96 23.89
N HIS A 662 -27.39 10.76 24.26
CA HIS A 662 -26.59 9.54 24.08
C HIS A 662 -26.46 9.13 22.61
N ALA A 663 -27.39 9.55 21.76
CA ALA A 663 -27.32 9.24 20.34
C ALA A 663 -26.18 10.03 19.63
N VAL A 664 -25.81 11.21 20.15
CA VAL A 664 -24.74 12.04 19.56
C VAL A 664 -23.38 11.31 19.56
N SER A 665 -23.12 10.49 20.60
CA SER A 665 -21.90 9.69 20.64
C SER A 665 -21.79 8.64 19.51
N ARG A 666 -22.91 8.26 18.88
CA ARG A 666 -22.89 7.39 17.71
C ARG A 666 -22.36 8.09 16.45
N LEU A 667 -22.44 9.43 16.38
CA LEU A 667 -21.90 10.19 15.23
C LEU A 667 -20.37 10.22 15.24
N ILE A 668 -19.75 10.42 16.41
CA ILE A 668 -18.33 10.63 16.59
C ILE A 668 -17.60 9.45 17.24
N GLY A 669 -18.36 8.45 17.74
CA GLY A 669 -17.85 7.30 18.47
C GLY A 669 -18.05 7.43 19.99
N ALA A 670 -18.12 6.29 20.68
CA ALA A 670 -18.27 6.24 22.13
C ALA A 670 -16.94 6.58 22.84
N PRO A 671 -16.95 7.27 23.99
CA PRO A 671 -15.74 7.53 24.78
C PRO A 671 -15.08 6.22 25.25
N PRO A 672 -13.76 6.24 25.55
CA PRO A 672 -13.05 5.08 26.09
C PRO A 672 -13.76 4.48 27.31
N GLY A 673 -13.97 3.16 27.30
CA GLY A 673 -14.60 2.43 28.40
C GLY A 673 -16.12 2.24 28.27
N TYR A 674 -16.77 2.76 27.23
CA TYR A 674 -18.18 2.53 26.94
C TYR A 674 -18.34 1.49 25.83
N VAL A 675 -19.50 0.80 25.82
CA VAL A 675 -19.86 -0.18 24.78
C VAL A 675 -19.95 0.53 23.43
N GLY A 676 -19.30 -0.03 22.39
CA GLY A 676 -19.23 0.56 21.04
C GLY A 676 -18.04 1.51 20.82
N PHE A 677 -17.05 1.55 21.72
CA PHE A 677 -15.81 2.31 21.51
C PHE A 677 -15.04 1.81 20.27
N ASP A 678 -14.95 0.49 20.08
CA ASP A 678 -14.19 -0.11 18.96
C ASP A 678 -14.90 0.06 17.59
N ASP A 679 -16.19 0.37 17.57
CA ASP A 679 -16.99 0.47 16.33
C ASP A 679 -16.78 1.81 15.60
N GLY A 680 -16.17 2.82 16.23
CA GLY A 680 -16.00 4.15 15.67
C GLY A 680 -17.33 4.95 15.56
N GLY A 681 -17.28 6.18 15.06
CA GLY A 681 -18.46 7.01 14.83
C GLY A 681 -19.07 6.80 13.44
N GLN A 682 -20.40 6.73 13.35
CA GLN A 682 -21.11 6.52 12.08
C GLN A 682 -20.75 7.61 11.04
N LEU A 683 -20.75 8.87 11.46
CA LEU A 683 -20.41 9.99 10.57
C LEU A 683 -18.90 9.98 10.22
N THR A 684 -18.05 9.87 11.23
CA THR A 684 -16.58 9.92 11.05
C THR A 684 -16.07 8.76 10.21
N GLU A 685 -16.56 7.53 10.45
CA GLU A 685 -16.16 6.37 9.64
C GLU A 685 -16.71 6.42 8.21
N ALA A 686 -17.97 6.90 8.03
CA ALA A 686 -18.53 7.05 6.69
C ALA A 686 -17.76 8.05 5.84
N VAL A 687 -17.37 9.21 6.40
CA VAL A 687 -16.61 10.23 5.68
C VAL A 687 -15.15 9.79 5.48
N ARG A 688 -14.55 9.09 6.44
CA ARG A 688 -13.21 8.53 6.28
C ARG A 688 -13.14 7.55 5.10
N ARG A 689 -14.19 6.75 4.90
CA ARG A 689 -14.28 5.81 3.77
C ARG A 689 -14.63 6.51 2.45
N LYS A 690 -15.41 7.60 2.51
CA LYS A 690 -15.87 8.38 1.35
C LYS A 690 -15.63 9.86 1.60
N PRO A 691 -14.39 10.35 1.49
CA PRO A 691 -14.05 11.75 1.78
C PRO A 691 -14.66 12.73 0.77
N TYR A 692 -15.03 12.25 -0.41
CA TYR A 692 -15.74 13.00 -1.45
C TYR A 692 -17.20 12.59 -1.47
N SER A 693 -18.04 13.25 -0.68
CA SER A 693 -19.44 12.88 -0.52
C SER A 693 -20.33 14.07 -0.21
N VAL A 694 -21.61 13.89 -0.49
CA VAL A 694 -22.67 14.79 0.00
C VAL A 694 -23.17 14.26 1.34
N LEU A 695 -23.05 15.07 2.36
CA LEU A 695 -23.60 14.77 3.69
C LEU A 695 -25.00 15.34 3.78
N LEU A 696 -25.99 14.48 3.86
CA LEU A 696 -27.38 14.89 4.00
C LEU A 696 -27.87 14.63 5.43
N PHE A 697 -28.03 15.68 6.22
CA PHE A 697 -28.66 15.65 7.53
C PHE A 697 -30.16 15.94 7.36
N ASP A 698 -30.97 14.89 7.43
CA ASP A 698 -32.40 14.99 7.17
C ASP A 698 -33.16 15.33 8.48
N GLU A 699 -34.13 16.24 8.39
CA GLU A 699 -34.97 16.71 9.52
C GLU A 699 -34.14 17.31 10.69
N ILE A 700 -33.22 18.24 10.37
CA ILE A 700 -32.22 18.82 11.31
C ILE A 700 -32.88 19.46 12.55
N GLU A 701 -34.13 19.92 12.45
CA GLU A 701 -34.91 20.48 13.54
C GLU A 701 -35.22 19.46 14.68
N LYS A 702 -35.10 18.17 14.41
CA LYS A 702 -35.30 17.10 15.40
C LYS A 702 -34.04 16.75 16.19
N ALA A 703 -32.86 17.19 15.74
CA ALA A 703 -31.60 16.87 16.35
C ALA A 703 -31.49 17.41 17.79
N HIS A 704 -30.84 16.62 18.67
CA HIS A 704 -30.43 17.13 19.97
C HIS A 704 -29.45 18.30 19.83
N PHE A 705 -29.47 19.25 20.75
CA PHE A 705 -28.69 20.44 20.63
C PHE A 705 -27.15 20.20 20.57
N ASP A 706 -26.64 19.12 21.14
CA ASP A 706 -25.22 18.74 21.07
C ASP A 706 -24.78 18.34 19.65
N VAL A 707 -25.70 17.93 18.77
CA VAL A 707 -25.39 17.68 17.35
C VAL A 707 -24.92 18.98 16.67
N PHE A 708 -25.52 20.13 17.02
CA PHE A 708 -25.11 21.41 16.46
C PHE A 708 -23.68 21.79 16.85
N ASN A 709 -23.21 21.38 18.03
CA ASN A 709 -21.82 21.61 18.44
C ASN A 709 -20.84 20.80 17.54
N VAL A 710 -21.23 19.59 17.14
CA VAL A 710 -20.46 18.77 16.19
C VAL A 710 -20.47 19.41 14.81
N LEU A 711 -21.64 19.85 14.34
CA LEU A 711 -21.77 20.52 13.04
C LEU A 711 -20.99 21.85 13.00
N LEU A 712 -20.99 22.63 14.07
CA LEU A 712 -20.20 23.86 14.14
C LEU A 712 -18.72 23.60 13.91
N GLN A 713 -18.17 22.52 14.50
CA GLN A 713 -16.75 22.16 14.29
C GLN A 713 -16.48 21.77 12.83
N ILE A 714 -17.41 21.04 12.18
CA ILE A 714 -17.29 20.70 10.76
C ILE A 714 -17.34 21.95 9.88
N LEU A 715 -18.30 22.86 10.15
CA LEU A 715 -18.53 24.07 9.35
C LEU A 715 -17.42 25.12 9.50
N ASP A 716 -16.75 25.19 10.66
CA ASP A 716 -15.67 26.15 10.93
C ASP A 716 -14.32 25.63 10.50
N ASP A 717 -13.95 24.43 10.95
CA ASP A 717 -12.61 23.88 10.82
C ASP A 717 -12.50 22.84 9.68
N GLY A 718 -13.61 22.43 9.05
CA GLY A 718 -13.64 21.38 8.05
C GLY A 718 -13.09 20.03 8.52
N ARG A 719 -13.08 19.79 9.83
CA ARG A 719 -12.53 18.57 10.43
C ARG A 719 -13.29 18.21 11.70
N LEU A 720 -13.28 16.93 12.04
CA LEU A 720 -13.88 16.40 13.26
C LEU A 720 -12.96 15.33 13.86
N THR A 721 -12.71 15.41 15.16
CA THR A 721 -11.91 14.38 15.85
C THR A 721 -12.85 13.31 16.41
N ASP A 722 -12.57 12.04 16.07
CA ASP A 722 -13.34 10.90 16.55
C ASP A 722 -12.98 10.54 18.02
N SER A 723 -13.68 9.57 18.57
CA SER A 723 -13.44 9.07 19.93
C SER A 723 -12.07 8.39 20.12
N HIS A 724 -11.43 7.97 19.04
CA HIS A 724 -10.08 7.39 19.05
C HIS A 724 -8.96 8.46 18.96
N GLY A 725 -9.33 9.74 18.88
CA GLY A 725 -8.38 10.85 18.71
C GLY A 725 -7.94 11.06 17.25
N ARG A 726 -8.56 10.38 16.27
CA ARG A 726 -8.24 10.55 14.85
C ARG A 726 -9.01 11.74 14.29
N THR A 727 -8.33 12.59 13.56
CA THR A 727 -8.94 13.73 12.88
C THR A 727 -9.43 13.30 11.49
N VAL A 728 -10.73 13.44 11.24
CA VAL A 728 -11.37 13.16 9.95
C VAL A 728 -11.57 14.48 9.21
N ASP A 729 -11.20 14.51 7.94
CA ASP A 729 -11.26 15.67 7.06
C ASP A 729 -12.62 15.74 6.33
N PHE A 730 -13.30 16.88 6.44
CA PHE A 730 -14.59 17.18 5.82
C PHE A 730 -14.48 18.24 4.72
N LYS A 731 -13.28 18.73 4.40
CA LYS A 731 -13.07 19.83 3.43
C LYS A 731 -13.57 19.52 2.03
N ASN A 732 -13.58 18.24 1.66
CA ASN A 732 -14.05 17.76 0.36
C ASN A 732 -15.51 17.32 0.37
N THR A 733 -16.24 17.56 1.44
CA THR A 733 -17.66 17.20 1.55
C THR A 733 -18.56 18.41 1.27
N LEU A 734 -19.77 18.11 0.78
CA LEU A 734 -20.85 19.06 0.65
C LEU A 734 -21.89 18.79 1.73
N VAL A 735 -22.12 19.75 2.64
CA VAL A 735 -23.01 19.58 3.78
C VAL A 735 -24.39 20.14 3.46
N ILE A 736 -25.41 19.30 3.47
CA ILE A 736 -26.80 19.66 3.22
C ILE A 736 -27.65 19.26 4.43
N MET A 737 -28.39 20.19 4.97
CA MET A 737 -29.32 19.99 6.07
C MET A 737 -30.73 20.25 5.58
N THR A 738 -31.66 19.31 5.74
CA THR A 738 -33.05 19.54 5.34
C THR A 738 -33.92 19.87 6.55
N SER A 739 -34.90 20.74 6.37
CA SER A 739 -35.89 21.07 7.40
C SER A 739 -37.25 21.36 6.80
N ASN A 740 -38.27 21.05 7.60
CA ASN A 740 -39.66 21.33 7.26
C ASN A 740 -40.23 22.55 8.03
N ILE A 741 -39.37 23.29 8.72
CA ILE A 741 -39.75 24.51 9.45
C ILE A 741 -40.32 25.53 8.47
N GLY A 742 -41.44 26.16 8.84
CA GLY A 742 -42.14 27.19 8.04
C GLY A 742 -42.91 26.68 6.84
N SER A 743 -42.93 25.32 6.60
CA SER A 743 -43.62 24.75 5.44
C SER A 743 -45.13 25.04 5.39
N GLN A 744 -45.81 25.14 6.56
CA GLN A 744 -47.25 25.46 6.62
C GLN A 744 -47.55 26.88 6.07
N LYS A 745 -46.63 27.84 6.27
CA LYS A 745 -46.78 29.21 5.75
C LYS A 745 -46.63 29.29 4.24
N LEU A 746 -45.85 28.36 3.67
CA LEU A 746 -45.66 28.23 2.21
C LEU A 746 -46.90 27.62 1.53
N ILE A 747 -47.64 26.76 2.20
CA ILE A 747 -48.78 26.04 1.65
C ILE A 747 -50.06 26.88 1.74
N ASN A 748 -50.36 27.49 2.90
CA ASN A 748 -51.65 28.16 3.16
C ASN A 748 -51.89 29.45 2.34
N GLN A 749 -50.84 30.09 1.82
CA GLN A 749 -51.01 31.33 1.02
C GLN A 749 -51.18 31.09 -0.49
N ASN A 750 -50.96 29.89 -0.97
CA ASN A 750 -51.25 29.56 -2.38
C ASN A 750 -52.76 29.36 -2.69
N GLU A 751 -53.59 29.30 -1.69
CA GLU A 751 -55.06 29.22 -1.87
C GLU A 751 -55.71 30.53 -2.32
N ASP A 752 -55.01 31.71 -2.15
CA ASP A 752 -55.56 33.00 -2.48
C ASP A 752 -55.29 33.49 -3.94
N GLY A 753 -54.70 32.67 -4.79
CA GLY A 753 -54.65 32.86 -6.24
C GLY A 753 -53.86 34.09 -6.76
N ILE A 754 -53.01 34.70 -5.94
CA ILE A 754 -52.22 35.85 -6.30
C ILE A 754 -50.79 35.44 -6.65
N SER A 755 -50.50 35.29 -7.94
CA SER A 755 -49.18 35.01 -8.46
C SER A 755 -48.36 36.30 -8.65
N GLY A 756 -47.29 36.48 -7.84
CA GLY A 756 -46.38 37.62 -8.01
C GLY A 756 -45.06 37.43 -7.26
N SER A 757 -43.96 37.85 -7.85
CA SER A 757 -42.62 37.81 -7.28
C SER A 757 -42.48 38.47 -5.89
N SER A 758 -43.32 39.43 -5.57
CA SER A 758 -43.38 40.07 -4.26
C SER A 758 -43.89 39.19 -3.15
N LEU A 759 -44.82 38.26 -3.44
CA LEU A 759 -45.37 37.30 -2.47
C LEU A 759 -44.31 36.23 -2.12
N LEU A 760 -43.54 35.75 -3.09
CA LEU A 760 -42.45 34.79 -2.87
C LEU A 760 -41.38 35.38 -1.94
N ALA A 761 -41.04 36.65 -2.11
CA ALA A 761 -40.11 37.35 -1.23
C ALA A 761 -40.61 37.51 0.21
N GLU A 762 -41.92 37.79 0.39
CA GLU A 762 -42.56 37.84 1.74
C GLU A 762 -42.61 36.45 2.40
N GLN A 763 -42.97 35.40 1.67
CA GLN A 763 -42.97 34.02 2.15
C GLN A 763 -41.59 33.58 2.62
N LYS A 764 -40.56 33.84 1.78
CA LYS A 764 -39.15 33.60 2.13
C LYS A 764 -38.75 34.34 3.41
N LYS A 765 -39.13 35.57 3.60
CA LYS A 765 -38.87 36.36 4.80
C LYS A 765 -39.52 35.77 6.06
N LEU A 766 -40.76 35.29 5.95
CA LEU A 766 -41.47 34.67 7.06
C LEU A 766 -40.85 33.34 7.46
N VAL A 767 -40.48 32.51 6.50
CA VAL A 767 -39.80 31.25 6.74
C VAL A 767 -38.46 31.46 7.40
N LEU A 768 -37.67 32.41 6.93
CA LEU A 768 -36.39 32.79 7.52
C LEU A 768 -36.51 33.36 8.94
N GLN A 769 -37.62 34.08 9.25
CA GLN A 769 -37.89 34.52 10.61
C GLN A 769 -38.18 33.36 11.55
N GLU A 770 -38.93 32.34 11.11
CA GLU A 770 -39.22 31.15 11.88
C GLU A 770 -37.96 30.28 12.09
N LEU A 771 -37.11 30.18 11.08
CA LEU A 771 -35.81 29.52 11.18
C LEU A 771 -34.93 30.14 12.29
N ARG A 772 -34.89 31.50 12.35
CA ARG A 772 -34.16 32.24 13.39
C ARG A 772 -34.69 32.06 14.80
N GLN A 773 -35.92 31.61 14.97
CA GLN A 773 -36.50 31.30 16.27
C GLN A 773 -36.11 29.89 16.76
N HIS A 774 -35.88 28.96 15.83
CA HIS A 774 -35.57 27.57 16.16
C HIS A 774 -34.05 27.33 16.29
N PHE A 775 -33.23 27.98 15.48
CA PHE A 775 -31.77 27.77 15.48
C PHE A 775 -31.06 28.99 16.08
N ARG A 776 -29.93 28.69 16.76
CA ARG A 776 -29.07 29.74 17.30
C ARG A 776 -28.47 30.59 16.19
N PRO A 777 -28.34 31.93 16.37
CA PRO A 777 -27.71 32.80 15.36
C PRO A 777 -26.29 32.39 15.02
N GLU A 778 -25.55 31.84 15.99
CA GLU A 778 -24.20 31.33 15.83
C GLU A 778 -24.12 30.24 14.77
N PHE A 779 -25.06 29.29 14.78
CA PHE A 779 -25.12 28.22 13.81
C PHE A 779 -25.53 28.73 12.41
N LEU A 780 -26.53 29.57 12.33
CA LEU A 780 -27.00 30.12 11.05
C LEU A 780 -25.95 30.99 10.34
N ASN A 781 -25.09 31.68 11.09
CA ASN A 781 -24.02 32.48 10.54
C ASN A 781 -22.84 31.66 9.98
N ARG A 782 -22.80 30.33 10.24
CA ARG A 782 -21.75 29.42 9.75
C ARG A 782 -22.19 28.66 8.50
N VAL A 783 -23.46 28.66 8.21
CA VAL A 783 -24.01 28.05 7.00
C VAL A 783 -23.85 29.03 5.86
N ASP A 784 -23.35 28.57 4.71
CA ASP A 784 -23.07 29.42 3.56
C ASP A 784 -24.36 30.04 2.98
N ASP A 785 -25.39 29.19 2.77
CA ASP A 785 -26.66 29.66 2.23
C ASP A 785 -27.88 28.90 2.78
N THR A 786 -29.02 29.61 2.87
CA THR A 786 -30.31 29.03 3.21
C THR A 786 -31.22 29.05 1.99
N VAL A 787 -31.51 27.86 1.48
CA VAL A 787 -32.25 27.63 0.24
C VAL A 787 -33.71 27.31 0.55
N VAL A 788 -34.65 28.08 0.04
CA VAL A 788 -36.09 27.86 0.23
C VAL A 788 -36.67 27.16 -1.01
N PHE A 789 -37.20 25.98 -0.83
CA PHE A 789 -37.89 25.20 -1.84
C PHE A 789 -39.34 25.57 -1.89
N HIS A 790 -39.81 25.90 -3.09
CA HIS A 790 -41.22 26.26 -3.31
C HIS A 790 -42.10 25.02 -3.49
N PRO A 791 -43.41 25.11 -3.13
CA PRO A 791 -44.37 24.04 -3.43
C PRO A 791 -44.43 23.79 -4.93
N LEU A 792 -44.52 22.52 -5.33
CA LEU A 792 -44.63 22.14 -6.72
C LEU A 792 -46.05 22.49 -7.25
N LEU A 793 -46.07 23.09 -8.44
CA LEU A 793 -47.32 23.32 -9.16
C LEU A 793 -47.68 22.15 -10.05
N GLN A 794 -48.92 22.02 -10.46
CA GLN A 794 -49.38 20.95 -11.35
C GLN A 794 -48.60 20.91 -12.67
N GLU A 795 -48.21 22.04 -13.18
CA GLU A 795 -47.39 22.16 -14.40
C GLU A 795 -46.04 21.47 -14.31
N HIS A 796 -45.45 21.42 -13.10
CA HIS A 796 -44.15 20.76 -12.86
C HIS A 796 -44.24 19.23 -12.89
N MET A 797 -45.48 18.65 -12.66
CA MET A 797 -45.66 17.23 -12.55
C MET A 797 -45.32 16.48 -13.84
N ASN A 798 -45.64 17.05 -15.00
CA ASN A 798 -45.33 16.43 -16.29
C ASN A 798 -43.83 16.27 -16.49
N GLY A 799 -43.01 17.26 -16.06
CA GLY A 799 -41.57 17.17 -16.09
C GLY A 799 -41.02 16.07 -15.17
N ILE A 800 -41.57 15.99 -13.95
CA ILE A 800 -41.16 14.98 -12.95
C ILE A 800 -41.54 13.57 -13.41
N ILE A 801 -42.70 13.40 -14.04
CA ILE A 801 -43.12 12.10 -14.61
C ILE A 801 -42.13 11.66 -15.68
N LYS A 802 -41.76 12.54 -16.61
CA LYS A 802 -40.79 12.23 -17.66
C LYS A 802 -39.48 11.73 -17.08
N ILE A 803 -38.94 12.40 -16.05
CA ILE A 803 -37.71 11.96 -15.37
C ILE A 803 -37.85 10.58 -14.70
N GLN A 804 -39.01 10.31 -14.04
CA GLN A 804 -39.23 8.99 -13.42
C GLN A 804 -39.40 7.89 -14.47
N LEU A 805 -40.01 8.21 -15.61
CA LEU A 805 -40.18 7.30 -16.72
C LEU A 805 -38.87 6.94 -17.43
N GLU A 806 -37.91 7.86 -17.53
CA GLU A 806 -36.59 7.54 -18.09
C GLU A 806 -35.91 6.42 -17.28
N ARG A 807 -36.04 6.43 -15.95
CA ARG A 807 -35.53 5.34 -15.10
C ARG A 807 -36.24 4.00 -15.35
N LEU A 808 -37.55 4.04 -15.67
CA LEU A 808 -38.31 2.84 -16.03
C LEU A 808 -37.91 2.35 -17.42
N LYS A 809 -37.76 3.24 -18.39
CA LYS A 809 -37.31 2.90 -19.74
C LYS A 809 -35.96 2.20 -19.74
N LYS A 810 -34.95 2.70 -19.03
CA LYS A 810 -33.63 2.04 -18.90
C LYS A 810 -33.74 0.60 -18.40
N ARG A 811 -34.61 0.32 -17.45
CA ARG A 811 -34.84 -1.05 -16.94
C ARG A 811 -35.55 -1.96 -17.96
N LEU A 812 -36.38 -1.37 -18.84
CA LEU A 812 -37.05 -2.10 -19.91
C LEU A 812 -36.13 -2.34 -21.13
N GLU A 813 -35.19 -1.43 -21.40
CA GLU A 813 -34.15 -1.59 -22.43
C GLU A 813 -33.27 -2.80 -22.17
N GLU A 814 -32.99 -3.15 -20.90
CA GLU A 814 -32.27 -4.39 -20.52
C GLU A 814 -33.02 -5.65 -20.98
N ARG A 815 -34.37 -5.55 -21.26
CA ARG A 815 -35.22 -6.60 -21.78
C ARG A 815 -35.62 -6.38 -23.22
N ASN A 816 -34.97 -5.43 -23.91
CA ASN A 816 -35.29 -5.03 -25.30
C ASN A 816 -36.76 -4.60 -25.47
N ILE A 817 -37.38 -3.95 -24.49
CA ILE A 817 -38.75 -3.44 -24.59
C ILE A 817 -38.67 -1.90 -24.60
N SER A 818 -39.19 -1.29 -25.65
CA SER A 818 -39.30 0.17 -25.80
C SER A 818 -40.68 0.65 -25.38
N LEU A 819 -40.75 1.54 -24.35
CA LEU A 819 -42.02 2.08 -23.82
C LEU A 819 -42.21 3.53 -24.23
N HIS A 820 -43.32 3.83 -24.91
CA HIS A 820 -43.81 5.18 -25.20
C HIS A 820 -45.11 5.48 -24.42
N LEU A 821 -45.24 6.71 -23.97
CA LEU A 821 -46.46 7.14 -23.30
C LEU A 821 -47.09 8.29 -24.09
N GLU A 822 -48.41 8.22 -24.27
CA GLU A 822 -49.14 9.36 -24.80
C GLU A 822 -49.30 10.48 -23.76
N ASP A 823 -49.42 11.74 -24.22
CA ASP A 823 -49.55 12.92 -23.36
C ASP A 823 -50.73 12.79 -22.38
N LYS A 824 -51.85 12.19 -22.85
CA LYS A 824 -53.01 11.90 -21.98
C LYS A 824 -52.70 10.96 -20.82
N THR A 825 -51.77 10.01 -21.02
CA THR A 825 -51.35 9.10 -19.97
C THR A 825 -50.49 9.82 -18.96
N ILE A 826 -49.63 10.74 -19.43
CA ILE A 826 -48.80 11.59 -18.56
C ILE A 826 -49.71 12.51 -17.73
N ASP A 827 -50.68 13.16 -18.33
CA ASP A 827 -51.64 14.03 -17.63
C ASP A 827 -52.47 13.27 -16.58
N TYR A 828 -52.93 12.05 -16.90
CA TYR A 828 -53.63 11.18 -15.95
C TYR A 828 -52.76 10.82 -14.74
N LEU A 829 -51.49 10.42 -14.98
CA LEU A 829 -50.57 10.13 -13.91
C LEU A 829 -50.24 11.36 -13.08
N ALA A 830 -50.19 12.54 -13.68
CA ALA A 830 -49.99 13.83 -13.00
C ALA A 830 -51.17 14.14 -12.06
N GLU A 831 -52.41 13.93 -12.54
CA GLU A 831 -53.65 14.19 -11.77
C GLU A 831 -53.77 13.22 -10.56
N VAL A 832 -53.50 11.93 -10.78
CA VAL A 832 -53.58 10.89 -9.72
C VAL A 832 -52.41 11.02 -8.71
N GLY A 833 -51.23 11.47 -9.20
CA GLY A 833 -50.00 11.55 -8.43
C GLY A 833 -49.73 12.88 -7.73
N TYR A 834 -50.57 13.90 -7.95
CA TYR A 834 -50.36 15.22 -7.33
C TYR A 834 -51.14 15.36 -6.02
N ASP A 835 -50.51 15.87 -4.99
CA ASP A 835 -51.09 16.23 -3.72
C ASP A 835 -50.55 17.62 -3.30
N PRO A 836 -51.42 18.60 -3.03
CA PRO A 836 -50.97 19.96 -2.65
C PRO A 836 -50.11 20.01 -1.37
N VAL A 837 -50.31 19.05 -0.44
CA VAL A 837 -49.59 18.99 0.84
C VAL A 837 -48.32 18.15 0.74
N TYR A 838 -48.40 17.03 0.03
CA TYR A 838 -47.27 16.07 -0.08
C TYR A 838 -46.45 16.20 -1.39
N GLY A 839 -46.81 17.14 -2.26
CA GLY A 839 -46.10 17.43 -3.51
C GLY A 839 -46.08 16.22 -4.46
N ALA A 840 -44.90 15.92 -4.97
CA ALA A 840 -44.69 14.78 -5.87
C ALA A 840 -44.44 13.44 -5.13
N ARG A 841 -44.54 13.35 -3.80
CA ARG A 841 -44.27 12.10 -3.06
C ARG A 841 -45.27 10.98 -3.40
N PRO A 842 -46.59 11.24 -3.62
CA PRO A 842 -47.54 10.22 -4.04
C PRO A 842 -47.30 9.75 -5.48
N LEU A 843 -46.66 10.55 -6.34
CA LEU A 843 -46.45 10.28 -7.76
C LEU A 843 -45.74 8.94 -8.02
N LYS A 844 -44.71 8.66 -7.26
CA LYS A 844 -43.98 7.38 -7.38
C LYS A 844 -44.85 6.19 -7.13
N ARG A 845 -45.77 6.29 -6.14
CA ARG A 845 -46.73 5.23 -5.87
C ARG A 845 -47.81 5.13 -6.95
N ALA A 846 -48.21 6.26 -7.52
CA ALA A 846 -49.14 6.28 -8.65
C ALA A 846 -48.54 5.61 -9.87
N ILE A 847 -47.32 5.96 -10.25
CA ILE A 847 -46.57 5.29 -11.36
C ILE A 847 -46.45 3.78 -11.10
N GLN A 848 -46.05 3.38 -9.91
CA GLN A 848 -45.89 1.97 -9.56
C GLN A 848 -47.23 1.22 -9.60
N LYS A 849 -48.30 1.78 -9.09
CA LYS A 849 -49.59 1.12 -9.00
C LYS A 849 -50.31 1.09 -10.35
N GLU A 850 -50.39 2.21 -11.05
CA GLU A 850 -51.17 2.35 -12.27
C GLU A 850 -50.41 1.90 -13.54
N LEU A 851 -49.08 2.20 -13.64
CA LEU A 851 -48.30 1.89 -14.82
C LEU A 851 -47.46 0.63 -14.66
N GLU A 852 -46.53 0.57 -13.64
CA GLU A 852 -45.60 -0.59 -13.52
C GLU A 852 -46.35 -1.91 -13.23
N THR A 853 -47.40 -1.87 -12.42
CA THR A 853 -48.22 -3.07 -12.12
C THR A 853 -49.01 -3.54 -13.35
N ALA A 854 -49.57 -2.61 -14.14
CA ALA A 854 -50.26 -2.92 -15.38
C ALA A 854 -49.28 -3.51 -16.44
N LEU A 855 -48.09 -2.91 -16.57
CA LEU A 855 -47.03 -3.37 -17.45
C LEU A 855 -46.53 -4.77 -17.07
N ALA A 856 -46.27 -4.99 -15.78
CA ALA A 856 -45.86 -6.30 -15.28
C ALA A 856 -46.88 -7.40 -15.58
N ARG A 857 -48.19 -7.08 -15.45
CA ARG A 857 -49.26 -8.03 -15.82
C ARG A 857 -49.24 -8.33 -17.32
N ALA A 858 -49.13 -7.33 -18.17
CA ALA A 858 -49.07 -7.50 -19.63
C ALA A 858 -47.85 -8.33 -20.09
N ILE A 859 -46.68 -8.15 -19.45
CA ILE A 859 -45.51 -8.97 -19.72
C ILE A 859 -45.74 -10.41 -19.22
N LEU A 860 -46.30 -10.62 -18.05
CA LEU A 860 -46.53 -11.97 -17.48
C LEU A 860 -47.67 -12.72 -18.20
N SER A 861 -48.67 -12.02 -18.75
CA SER A 861 -49.74 -12.61 -19.55
C SER A 861 -49.30 -12.93 -20.96
N GLY A 862 -48.11 -12.48 -21.40
CA GLY A 862 -47.64 -12.66 -22.76
C GLY A 862 -48.25 -11.71 -23.77
N GLU A 863 -48.85 -10.62 -23.33
CA GLU A 863 -49.36 -9.56 -24.24
C GLU A 863 -48.21 -8.68 -24.76
N ILE A 864 -47.14 -8.57 -24.01
CA ILE A 864 -45.92 -7.85 -24.36
C ILE A 864 -44.76 -8.85 -24.33
N HIS A 865 -43.99 -8.91 -25.43
CA HIS A 865 -42.85 -9.79 -25.60
C HIS A 865 -41.56 -8.99 -25.72
N GLU A 866 -40.41 -9.61 -25.44
CA GLU A 866 -39.11 -9.01 -25.67
C GLU A 866 -38.91 -8.60 -27.13
N GLY A 867 -38.35 -7.42 -27.36
CA GLY A 867 -38.13 -6.87 -28.68
C GLY A 867 -39.29 -6.05 -29.27
N GLN A 868 -40.32 -5.73 -28.46
CA GLN A 868 -41.48 -4.96 -28.92
C GLN A 868 -41.44 -3.49 -28.50
N GLU A 869 -41.99 -2.61 -29.35
CA GLU A 869 -42.31 -1.23 -29.00
C GLU A 869 -43.76 -1.15 -28.54
N VAL A 870 -43.98 -0.55 -27.37
CA VAL A 870 -45.29 -0.54 -26.68
C VAL A 870 -45.67 0.89 -26.36
N THR A 871 -46.88 1.30 -26.72
CA THR A 871 -47.48 2.58 -26.33
C THR A 871 -48.47 2.38 -25.22
N ALA A 872 -48.31 3.16 -24.12
CA ALA A 872 -49.24 3.17 -23.00
C ALA A 872 -50.30 4.27 -23.17
N ASN A 873 -51.56 3.86 -23.23
CA ASN A 873 -52.70 4.72 -23.42
C ASN A 873 -53.67 4.64 -22.22
N VAL A 874 -54.49 5.69 -22.00
CA VAL A 874 -55.51 5.72 -20.93
C VAL A 874 -56.89 5.72 -21.49
N SER A 875 -57.77 4.77 -21.01
CA SER A 875 -59.23 4.78 -21.27
C SER A 875 -59.93 4.41 -19.98
N LYS A 876 -61.01 5.14 -19.64
CA LYS A 876 -61.83 4.92 -18.44
C LYS A 876 -60.99 4.81 -17.14
N ALA A 877 -60.01 5.68 -16.98
CA ALA A 877 -59.10 5.70 -15.82
C ALA A 877 -58.30 4.42 -15.61
N LYS A 878 -57.96 3.67 -16.68
CA LYS A 878 -57.08 2.52 -16.67
C LYS A 878 -56.06 2.64 -17.81
N ILE A 879 -54.81 2.27 -17.51
CA ILE A 879 -53.75 2.23 -18.48
C ILE A 879 -53.80 0.88 -19.20
N PHE A 880 -53.74 0.92 -20.54
CA PHE A 880 -53.64 -0.23 -21.40
C PHE A 880 -52.52 -0.05 -22.42
N PHE A 881 -52.02 -1.12 -22.97
CA PHE A 881 -50.86 -1.11 -23.82
C PHE A 881 -51.26 -1.51 -25.26
N GLU A 882 -50.80 -0.75 -26.22
CA GLU A 882 -50.89 -1.04 -27.64
C GLU A 882 -49.54 -1.34 -28.24
N ASN A 883 -49.41 -2.50 -28.93
CA ASN A 883 -48.16 -2.83 -29.61
C ASN A 883 -48.08 -2.02 -30.93
N ILE A 884 -46.99 -1.27 -31.09
CA ILE A 884 -46.66 -0.70 -32.40
C ILE A 884 -46.09 -1.86 -33.22
N THR A 885 -46.92 -2.45 -34.09
CA THR A 885 -46.45 -3.40 -35.07
C THR A 885 -45.45 -2.69 -35.97
N SER A 886 -44.18 -3.13 -35.94
CA SER A 886 -43.15 -2.65 -36.86
C SER A 886 -43.69 -2.80 -38.31
N VAL A 887 -43.80 -1.68 -39.01
CA VAL A 887 -43.97 -1.71 -40.47
C VAL A 887 -42.80 -2.51 -41.00
N SER A 888 -43.05 -3.72 -41.48
CA SER A 888 -42.10 -4.51 -42.23
C SER A 888 -41.53 -3.65 -43.34
N ASN A 889 -40.25 -3.34 -43.31
CA ASN A 889 -39.53 -2.92 -44.49
C ASN A 889 -39.52 -4.07 -45.50
N GLU A 890 -40.53 -4.14 -46.37
CA GLU A 890 -40.43 -4.66 -47.70
C GLU A 890 -39.78 -3.57 -48.54
N GLU A 891 -38.48 -3.67 -48.77
CA GLU A 891 -37.77 -3.51 -50.05
C GLU A 891 -36.30 -3.93 -49.88
#